data_0e9cdaab1e19acdbd0e96f89d46010fb
#
_entry.id   0e9cdaab1e19acdbd0e96f89d46010fb
#
_cell.length_a   1.000
_cell.length_b   1.000
_cell.length_c   1.000
_cell.angle_alpha   90.00
_cell.angle_beta   90.00
_cell.angle_gamma   90.00
#
_symmetry.space_group_name_H-M   'P 1'
#
loop_
_entity.id
_entity.type
_entity.pdbx_description
1 polymer ?
#
loop_
_entity_poly.entity_id
_entity_poly.type
_entity_poly.pdbx_seq_one_letter_code
_entity_poly.pdbx_strand_id
1 'polypeptide(L)'
;MTSLAAGKPAPLGASYDGKGVNFALFSAHAERVELCVFDEQGNEQRFDLPARSGDIWHGWLAAAGPGLRYGYRVHGPWDPAQGHRFNPAKLLIDPSAHRVEGDLPDDERLHGGMWQPDRRDSAAVAPKSQVVDLRYDWRGDKPPRTPWGETVIYEAHVKGLTLLNPQLPEAIRGTYKALGHPAMIAYFKSLGISALELLPVAQFASEPRLQRMGLSNYWGYNPLAWFALDPRYASDPDRALDEFRDAVKALHAAGIEVILDIVLNHSAEIDLEGPTVSLRGIDNRSYYWVREDGDYHNWTGCGNTLNLSHPGVVEWARQCLRFWVDECHVDGFRFDLASVMGRTPEFLQDAPLFEAIRRDSVLSQVKLIAEPWDIGPGGYQVGNFPPLFAEWNDHFRDSARRFWLQQNVSLGDFAQRFAASSDLFARDGKPPSATVNLVTAHDGFTLRDCVCFNQKHNEANGEENRDGTNNNYSNNHGIEGLEANFAVIERRRASAHALLTTLLLAQGTPMLLAGDEQGHSQHGNNNAYCQDNALTWLDWHQANPGLTAFTAALIHLRRRIPALTRNRWWQEGDGNVRWLNRNAQPLTAAEWQQGAACMQIQLSDRWLLTLNATAEVVDMVLPEGEWRAVPPFAGEDNPVIMAVWHGPAHGVCVFQRS
;
A
#
# COMPACT_ATOMS: atom_id res chain seq x y z
N MET A 1 -5.20 -40.58 -18.03
CA MET A 1 -3.93 -40.20 -17.38
C MET A 1 -3.73 -41.15 -16.22
N THR A 2 -2.65 -41.88 -16.17
CA THR A 2 -2.59 -43.04 -15.28
C THR A 2 -1.67 -42.87 -14.06
N SER A 3 -0.76 -41.93 -14.04
CA SER A 3 0.10 -41.68 -12.88
C SER A 3 0.89 -40.38 -13.03
N LEU A 4 1.36 -39.82 -11.90
CA LEU A 4 2.33 -38.74 -11.86
C LEU A 4 3.76 -39.28 -11.87
N ALA A 5 4.66 -38.61 -12.61
CA ALA A 5 6.10 -38.76 -12.39
C ALA A 5 6.54 -37.95 -11.16
N ALA A 6 7.77 -38.23 -10.66
CA ALA A 6 8.26 -37.57 -9.43
C ALA A 6 8.33 -36.05 -9.52
N GLY A 7 8.62 -35.47 -10.67
CA GLY A 7 8.72 -34.02 -10.80
C GLY A 7 9.90 -33.39 -10.07
N LYS A 8 9.77 -32.10 -9.74
CA LYS A 8 10.80 -31.26 -9.08
C LYS A 8 10.21 -30.52 -7.88
N PRO A 9 11.01 -30.27 -6.81
CA PRO A 9 10.55 -29.56 -5.63
C PRO A 9 10.46 -28.03 -5.80
N ALA A 10 10.93 -27.49 -6.90
CA ALA A 10 10.95 -26.04 -7.16
C ALA A 10 10.72 -25.74 -8.65
N PRO A 11 10.12 -24.56 -8.94
CA PRO A 11 9.51 -23.62 -8.00
C PRO A 11 8.23 -24.17 -7.37
N LEU A 12 7.78 -23.57 -6.26
CA LEU A 12 6.47 -23.87 -5.66
C LEU A 12 5.34 -23.49 -6.63
N GLY A 13 4.22 -24.21 -6.55
CA GLY A 13 3.06 -23.99 -7.42
C GLY A 13 3.05 -24.94 -8.63
N ALA A 14 2.27 -24.57 -9.64
CA ALA A 14 2.13 -25.31 -10.89
C ALA A 14 2.97 -24.65 -11.99
N SER A 15 3.92 -25.40 -12.56
CA SER A 15 4.83 -24.93 -13.60
C SER A 15 4.64 -25.70 -14.88
N TYR A 16 4.20 -25.03 -15.94
CA TYR A 16 4.02 -25.60 -17.28
C TYR A 16 5.34 -25.57 -18.06
N ASP A 17 5.77 -26.71 -18.59
CA ASP A 17 7.04 -26.86 -19.33
C ASP A 17 6.87 -27.08 -20.84
N GLY A 18 5.65 -26.97 -21.34
CA GLY A 18 5.29 -27.23 -22.75
C GLY A 18 4.90 -28.69 -23.05
N LYS A 19 5.08 -29.61 -22.12
CA LYS A 19 4.76 -31.05 -22.26
C LYS A 19 3.88 -31.56 -21.11
N GLY A 20 3.93 -30.90 -19.98
CA GLY A 20 3.18 -31.23 -18.79
C GLY A 20 3.32 -30.15 -17.74
N VAL A 21 2.85 -30.44 -16.54
CA VAL A 21 2.85 -29.50 -15.42
C VAL A 21 3.52 -30.14 -14.21
N ASN A 22 4.49 -29.43 -13.65
CA ASN A 22 5.09 -29.76 -12.37
C ASN A 22 4.32 -29.07 -11.25
N PHE A 23 3.93 -29.84 -10.25
CA PHE A 23 3.28 -29.35 -9.03
C PHE A 23 4.22 -29.50 -7.84
N ALA A 24 4.41 -28.45 -7.06
CA ALA A 24 5.23 -28.46 -5.86
C ALA A 24 4.52 -27.70 -4.73
N LEU A 25 4.36 -28.34 -3.57
CA LEU A 25 3.64 -27.84 -2.42
C LEU A 25 4.45 -28.00 -1.14
N PHE A 26 4.66 -26.92 -0.39
CA PHE A 26 5.25 -26.99 0.93
C PHE A 26 4.22 -27.45 1.96
N SER A 27 4.53 -28.52 2.69
CA SER A 27 3.81 -28.97 3.89
C SER A 27 4.71 -29.86 4.73
N ALA A 28 5.15 -29.38 5.89
CA ALA A 28 6.08 -30.09 6.77
C ALA A 28 5.42 -31.25 7.52
N HIS A 29 4.15 -31.10 7.89
CA HIS A 29 3.44 -32.04 8.75
C HIS A 29 2.43 -32.94 8.02
N ALA A 30 2.28 -32.76 6.70
CA ALA A 30 1.43 -33.65 5.91
C ALA A 30 2.00 -35.09 5.89
N GLU A 31 1.12 -36.06 5.89
CA GLU A 31 1.42 -37.49 5.74
C GLU A 31 1.19 -37.98 4.30
N ARG A 32 0.27 -37.30 3.57
CA ARG A 32 -0.05 -37.57 2.18
C ARG A 32 -0.70 -36.36 1.56
N VAL A 33 -0.38 -36.08 0.31
CA VAL A 33 -0.95 -34.98 -0.48
C VAL A 33 -1.56 -35.54 -1.76
N GLU A 34 -2.84 -35.27 -1.98
CA GLU A 34 -3.53 -35.57 -3.24
C GLU A 34 -3.62 -34.30 -4.08
N LEU A 35 -3.12 -34.38 -5.32
CA LEU A 35 -3.44 -33.44 -6.38
C LEU A 35 -4.82 -33.79 -6.94
N CYS A 36 -5.74 -32.84 -6.89
CA CYS A 36 -7.10 -32.98 -7.44
C CYS A 36 -7.17 -32.15 -8.72
N VAL A 37 -7.46 -32.78 -9.85
CA VAL A 37 -7.65 -32.11 -11.15
C VAL A 37 -9.12 -32.21 -11.57
N PHE A 38 -9.63 -31.19 -12.24
CA PHE A 38 -11.02 -31.08 -12.62
C PHE A 38 -11.17 -30.98 -14.13
N ASP A 39 -12.09 -31.74 -14.70
CA ASP A 39 -12.48 -31.59 -16.09
C ASP A 39 -13.44 -30.42 -16.30
N GLU A 40 -13.85 -30.17 -17.55
CA GLU A 40 -14.77 -29.08 -17.91
C GLU A 40 -16.15 -29.22 -17.23
N GLN A 41 -16.57 -30.44 -16.94
CA GLN A 41 -17.80 -30.76 -16.24
C GLN A 41 -17.71 -30.67 -14.73
N GLY A 42 -16.50 -30.44 -14.19
CA GLY A 42 -16.23 -30.34 -12.76
C GLY A 42 -16.02 -31.69 -12.06
N ASN A 43 -15.85 -32.79 -12.82
CA ASN A 43 -15.52 -34.08 -12.21
C ASN A 43 -14.10 -34.06 -11.68
N GLU A 44 -13.92 -34.55 -10.44
CA GLU A 44 -12.63 -34.58 -9.75
C GLU A 44 -11.90 -35.89 -10.01
N GLN A 45 -10.64 -35.81 -10.42
CA GLN A 45 -9.70 -36.93 -10.46
C GLN A 45 -8.54 -36.64 -9.50
N ARG A 46 -8.16 -37.63 -8.68
CA ARG A 46 -7.15 -37.50 -7.63
C ARG A 46 -5.93 -38.31 -7.94
N PHE A 47 -4.76 -37.75 -7.61
CA PHE A 47 -3.46 -38.38 -7.74
C PHE A 47 -2.64 -38.10 -6.47
N ASP A 48 -2.04 -39.13 -5.89
CA ASP A 48 -1.05 -38.90 -4.84
C ASP A 48 0.18 -38.24 -5.44
N LEU A 49 0.70 -37.18 -4.80
CA LEU A 49 2.01 -36.65 -5.15
C LEU A 49 3.09 -37.68 -4.81
N PRO A 50 3.85 -38.19 -5.79
CA PRO A 50 4.65 -39.40 -5.61
C PRO A 50 5.99 -39.15 -4.93
N ALA A 51 6.43 -37.89 -4.80
CA ALA A 51 7.74 -37.56 -4.28
C ALA A 51 7.67 -36.47 -3.21
N ARG A 52 8.63 -36.52 -2.29
CA ARG A 52 8.85 -35.52 -1.25
C ARG A 52 10.34 -35.23 -1.12
N SER A 53 10.73 -33.96 -1.23
CA SER A 53 12.09 -33.47 -1.02
C SER A 53 12.12 -32.50 0.15
N GLY A 54 12.63 -32.95 1.30
CA GLY A 54 12.45 -32.23 2.56
C GLY A 54 10.96 -32.13 2.89
N ASP A 55 10.46 -30.90 3.02
CA ASP A 55 9.05 -30.62 3.33
C ASP A 55 8.24 -30.21 2.09
N ILE A 56 8.78 -30.43 0.89
CA ILE A 56 8.09 -30.11 -0.37
C ILE A 56 7.62 -31.38 -1.05
N TRP A 57 6.31 -31.49 -1.24
CA TRP A 57 5.65 -32.55 -2.00
C TRP A 57 5.58 -32.16 -3.46
N HIS A 58 5.92 -33.10 -4.36
CA HIS A 58 5.95 -32.77 -5.78
C HIS A 58 5.62 -33.95 -6.70
N GLY A 59 5.16 -33.59 -7.89
CA GLY A 59 4.84 -34.52 -8.95
C GLY A 59 4.69 -33.82 -10.29
N TRP A 60 4.91 -34.54 -11.38
CA TRP A 60 4.78 -34.03 -12.74
C TRP A 60 3.66 -34.78 -13.48
N LEU A 61 2.70 -34.05 -14.04
CA LEU A 61 1.56 -34.58 -14.78
C LEU A 61 1.77 -34.37 -16.27
N ALA A 62 1.95 -35.47 -17.00
CA ALA A 62 2.11 -35.47 -18.46
C ALA A 62 0.85 -34.97 -19.18
N ALA A 63 1.02 -34.28 -20.30
CA ALA A 63 -0.05 -33.77 -21.15
C ALA A 63 -1.04 -32.82 -20.45
N ALA A 64 -0.73 -32.36 -19.26
CA ALA A 64 -1.44 -31.26 -18.61
C ALA A 64 -0.92 -29.91 -19.13
N GLY A 65 -1.74 -28.88 -19.08
CA GLY A 65 -1.35 -27.56 -19.58
C GLY A 65 -2.20 -26.41 -19.04
N PRO A 66 -1.98 -25.21 -19.59
CA PRO A 66 -2.72 -24.01 -19.19
C PRO A 66 -4.24 -24.21 -19.29
N GLY A 67 -4.97 -23.67 -18.32
CA GLY A 67 -6.41 -23.83 -18.18
C GLY A 67 -6.83 -25.02 -17.31
N LEU A 68 -5.92 -25.96 -16.97
CA LEU A 68 -6.25 -27.04 -16.07
C LEU A 68 -6.60 -26.50 -14.68
N ARG A 69 -7.80 -26.85 -14.20
CA ARG A 69 -8.24 -26.53 -12.84
C ARG A 69 -7.77 -27.60 -11.88
N TYR A 70 -7.22 -27.16 -10.74
CA TYR A 70 -6.70 -28.08 -9.73
C TYR A 70 -6.81 -27.52 -8.32
N GLY A 71 -6.57 -28.38 -7.36
CA GLY A 71 -6.41 -28.05 -5.95
C GLY A 71 -5.75 -29.21 -5.23
N TYR A 72 -5.69 -29.11 -3.92
CA TYR A 72 -5.09 -30.16 -3.09
C TYR A 72 -6.06 -30.64 -2.02
N ARG A 73 -5.93 -31.93 -1.67
CA ARG A 73 -6.46 -32.48 -0.43
C ARG A 73 -5.29 -33.03 0.37
N VAL A 74 -5.14 -32.57 1.60
CA VAL A 74 -3.96 -32.87 2.41
C VAL A 74 -4.37 -33.69 3.63
N HIS A 75 -3.69 -34.80 3.81
CA HIS A 75 -3.88 -35.73 4.93
C HIS A 75 -2.77 -35.53 5.95
N GLY A 76 -3.12 -35.61 7.22
CA GLY A 76 -2.21 -35.45 8.34
C GLY A 76 -2.98 -35.46 9.66
N PRO A 77 -2.32 -35.14 10.77
CA PRO A 77 -2.97 -35.17 12.08
C PRO A 77 -4.09 -34.13 12.22
N TRP A 78 -5.15 -34.51 12.87
CA TRP A 78 -6.16 -33.60 13.40
C TRP A 78 -5.95 -33.49 14.92
N ASP A 79 -5.23 -32.49 15.32
CA ASP A 79 -4.95 -32.16 16.73
C ASP A 79 -4.96 -30.63 16.90
N PRO A 80 -6.17 -30.03 17.00
CA PRO A 80 -6.33 -28.59 17.11
C PRO A 80 -5.56 -27.97 18.27
N ALA A 81 -5.44 -28.67 19.40
CA ALA A 81 -4.70 -28.20 20.56
C ALA A 81 -3.19 -28.01 20.26
N GLN A 82 -2.65 -28.80 19.34
CA GLN A 82 -1.28 -28.67 18.85
C GLN A 82 -1.17 -27.88 17.55
N GLY A 83 -2.27 -27.28 17.07
CA GLY A 83 -2.32 -26.49 15.87
C GLY A 83 -2.42 -27.29 14.56
N HIS A 84 -2.64 -28.60 14.60
CA HIS A 84 -2.82 -29.42 13.40
C HIS A 84 -4.30 -29.52 13.00
N ARG A 85 -4.58 -29.15 11.74
CA ARG A 85 -5.95 -29.05 11.22
C ARG A 85 -6.11 -29.66 9.83
N PHE A 86 -5.41 -30.75 9.54
CA PHE A 86 -5.54 -31.45 8.26
C PHE A 86 -6.93 -32.08 8.13
N ASN A 87 -7.59 -31.78 7.02
CA ASN A 87 -8.94 -32.29 6.74
C ASN A 87 -9.10 -32.55 5.23
N PRO A 88 -8.94 -33.80 4.75
CA PRO A 88 -9.01 -34.13 3.33
C PRO A 88 -10.41 -33.95 2.71
N ALA A 89 -11.44 -33.70 3.51
CA ALA A 89 -12.76 -33.32 2.99
C ALA A 89 -12.75 -31.90 2.37
N LYS A 90 -11.74 -31.10 2.65
CA LYS A 90 -11.62 -29.73 2.14
C LYS A 90 -10.70 -29.68 0.93
N LEU A 91 -11.22 -29.18 -0.19
CA LEU A 91 -10.43 -28.85 -1.36
C LEU A 91 -9.71 -27.52 -1.10
N LEU A 92 -8.40 -27.51 -1.29
CA LEU A 92 -7.53 -26.39 -0.95
C LEU A 92 -6.95 -25.74 -2.20
N ILE A 93 -6.92 -24.42 -2.22
CA ILE A 93 -6.20 -23.63 -3.22
C ILE A 93 -4.69 -23.80 -2.98
N ASP A 94 -3.95 -23.93 -4.07
CA ASP A 94 -2.49 -23.82 -4.03
C ASP A 94 -2.07 -22.41 -3.59
N PRO A 95 -1.30 -22.25 -2.50
CA PRO A 95 -0.85 -20.93 -2.04
C PRO A 95 0.01 -20.18 -3.06
N SER A 96 0.58 -20.89 -4.03
CA SER A 96 1.42 -20.35 -5.12
C SER A 96 0.69 -20.37 -6.47
N ALA A 97 -0.65 -20.47 -6.48
CA ALA A 97 -1.42 -20.44 -7.72
C ALA A 97 -1.33 -19.08 -8.41
N HIS A 98 -1.03 -19.08 -9.71
CA HIS A 98 -0.98 -17.88 -10.54
C HIS A 98 -2.35 -17.43 -11.04
N ARG A 99 -3.37 -18.24 -10.84
CA ARG A 99 -4.77 -17.94 -11.10
C ARG A 99 -5.67 -18.81 -10.22
N VAL A 100 -6.74 -18.20 -9.74
CA VAL A 100 -7.82 -18.90 -9.01
C VAL A 100 -9.15 -18.56 -9.67
N GLU A 101 -9.91 -19.59 -10.03
CA GLU A 101 -11.24 -19.48 -10.59
C GLU A 101 -12.29 -19.63 -9.48
N GLY A 102 -13.24 -18.72 -9.46
CA GLY A 102 -14.32 -18.66 -8.49
C GLY A 102 -14.04 -17.73 -7.30
N ASP A 103 -15.13 -17.33 -6.66
CA ASP A 103 -15.09 -16.52 -5.44
C ASP A 103 -15.08 -17.42 -4.20
N LEU A 104 -14.82 -16.83 -3.04
CA LEU A 104 -14.96 -17.49 -1.75
C LEU A 104 -16.35 -17.16 -1.16
N PRO A 105 -17.34 -18.06 -1.29
CA PRO A 105 -18.69 -17.81 -0.77
C PRO A 105 -18.75 -18.01 0.75
N ASP A 106 -19.74 -17.39 1.39
CA ASP A 106 -20.13 -17.69 2.77
C ASP A 106 -20.91 -19.01 2.79
N ASP A 107 -20.19 -20.14 2.81
CA ASP A 107 -20.76 -21.49 2.75
C ASP A 107 -20.15 -22.39 3.84
N GLU A 108 -21.00 -22.99 4.65
CA GLU A 108 -20.56 -23.84 5.76
C GLU A 108 -19.70 -25.04 5.35
N ARG A 109 -19.81 -25.51 4.11
CA ARG A 109 -18.99 -26.62 3.58
C ARG A 109 -17.51 -26.25 3.51
N LEU A 110 -17.17 -24.96 3.50
CA LEU A 110 -15.79 -24.49 3.51
C LEU A 110 -15.15 -24.55 4.91
N HIS A 111 -15.93 -24.68 5.96
CA HIS A 111 -15.40 -24.72 7.33
C HIS A 111 -14.76 -26.08 7.60
N GLY A 112 -13.54 -26.06 8.12
CA GLY A 112 -12.77 -27.29 8.44
C GLY A 112 -13.22 -28.01 9.72
N GLY A 113 -13.99 -27.33 10.54
CA GLY A 113 -14.34 -27.72 11.90
C GLY A 113 -13.44 -27.09 12.96
N MET A 114 -13.96 -26.88 14.16
CA MET A 114 -13.21 -26.26 15.27
C MET A 114 -12.49 -27.34 16.11
N TRP A 115 -13.23 -28.25 16.73
CA TRP A 115 -12.69 -29.30 17.59
C TRP A 115 -12.78 -30.69 16.96
N GLN A 116 -13.77 -30.91 16.10
CA GLN A 116 -13.93 -32.10 15.30
C GLN A 116 -13.87 -31.73 13.82
N PRO A 117 -13.26 -32.56 12.96
CA PRO A 117 -13.20 -32.26 11.54
C PRO A 117 -14.58 -32.27 10.90
N ASP A 118 -14.93 -31.21 10.21
CA ASP A 118 -16.13 -31.18 9.38
C ASP A 118 -15.90 -32.02 8.13
N ARG A 119 -16.70 -33.08 7.96
CA ARG A 119 -16.52 -34.07 6.89
C ARG A 119 -17.28 -33.76 5.60
N ARG A 120 -18.02 -32.65 5.55
CA ARG A 120 -18.68 -32.22 4.31
C ARG A 120 -17.65 -31.89 3.24
N ASP A 121 -17.85 -32.42 2.04
CA ASP A 121 -16.93 -32.11 0.92
C ASP A 121 -17.13 -30.68 0.44
N SER A 122 -16.05 -29.94 0.33
CA SER A 122 -16.08 -28.53 -0.11
C SER A 122 -15.89 -28.34 -1.62
N ALA A 123 -15.56 -29.38 -2.37
CA ALA A 123 -15.13 -29.24 -3.77
C ALA A 123 -16.17 -28.54 -4.68
N ALA A 124 -17.47 -28.71 -4.38
CA ALA A 124 -18.54 -28.08 -5.16
C ALA A 124 -18.62 -26.56 -5.01
N VAL A 125 -18.06 -25.99 -3.92
CA VAL A 125 -18.15 -24.56 -3.58
C VAL A 125 -16.79 -23.89 -3.43
N ALA A 126 -15.73 -24.65 -3.25
CA ALA A 126 -14.38 -24.12 -3.13
C ALA A 126 -13.89 -23.55 -4.47
N PRO A 127 -13.27 -22.37 -4.47
CA PRO A 127 -12.55 -21.90 -5.63
C PRO A 127 -11.41 -22.86 -6.00
N LYS A 128 -10.97 -22.81 -7.24
CA LYS A 128 -9.98 -23.75 -7.79
C LYS A 128 -8.80 -23.01 -8.36
N SER A 129 -7.62 -23.50 -8.09
CA SER A 129 -6.40 -23.05 -8.76
C SER A 129 -6.43 -23.42 -10.23
N GLN A 130 -5.78 -22.63 -11.08
CA GLN A 130 -5.70 -22.89 -12.50
C GLN A 130 -4.25 -22.76 -12.99
N VAL A 131 -3.83 -23.69 -13.83
CA VAL A 131 -2.51 -23.66 -14.47
C VAL A 131 -2.45 -22.51 -15.48
N VAL A 132 -1.38 -21.72 -15.43
CA VAL A 132 -1.14 -20.57 -16.30
C VAL A 132 0.16 -20.76 -17.08
N ASP A 133 0.17 -20.34 -18.33
CA ASP A 133 1.41 -20.14 -19.10
C ASP A 133 1.97 -18.76 -18.76
N LEU A 134 3.13 -18.72 -18.12
CA LEU A 134 3.74 -17.46 -17.68
C LEU A 134 4.53 -16.74 -18.78
N ARG A 135 4.66 -17.30 -19.97
CA ARG A 135 5.38 -16.65 -21.07
C ARG A 135 4.72 -15.34 -21.47
N TYR A 136 5.54 -14.30 -21.60
CA TYR A 136 5.09 -12.97 -21.99
C TYR A 136 6.19 -12.23 -22.77
N ASP A 137 5.81 -11.35 -23.68
CA ASP A 137 6.77 -10.58 -24.48
C ASP A 137 7.16 -9.27 -23.78
N TRP A 138 8.21 -9.33 -22.98
CA TRP A 138 8.79 -8.18 -22.32
C TRP A 138 9.78 -7.38 -23.18
N ARG A 139 9.94 -7.70 -24.46
CA ARG A 139 10.88 -6.95 -25.32
C ARG A 139 10.56 -5.47 -25.33
N GLY A 140 11.61 -4.63 -25.15
CA GLY A 140 11.49 -3.17 -25.08
C GLY A 140 11.11 -2.61 -23.72
N ASP A 141 10.74 -3.45 -22.74
CA ASP A 141 10.51 -2.97 -21.38
C ASP A 141 11.82 -2.57 -20.69
N LYS A 142 11.78 -1.43 -19.99
CA LYS A 142 12.90 -0.89 -19.21
C LYS A 142 12.35 -0.28 -17.93
N PRO A 143 12.56 -0.92 -16.77
CA PRO A 143 12.21 -0.33 -15.48
C PRO A 143 12.83 1.06 -15.32
N PRO A 144 12.08 2.07 -14.88
CA PRO A 144 12.57 3.45 -14.78
C PRO A 144 13.73 3.63 -13.81
N ARG A 145 13.74 2.87 -12.71
CA ARG A 145 14.76 2.96 -11.65
C ARG A 145 14.97 4.38 -11.13
N THR A 146 13.87 5.08 -10.91
CA THR A 146 13.89 6.45 -10.39
C THR A 146 14.62 6.52 -9.06
N PRO A 147 15.62 7.39 -8.90
CA PRO A 147 16.30 7.57 -7.61
C PRO A 147 15.30 7.94 -6.50
N TRP A 148 15.51 7.44 -5.30
CA TRP A 148 14.63 7.73 -4.16
C TRP A 148 14.42 9.22 -3.90
N GLY A 149 15.47 10.04 -4.04
CA GLY A 149 15.37 11.50 -3.87
C GLY A 149 14.46 12.20 -4.88
N GLU A 150 14.19 11.57 -6.02
CA GLU A 150 13.31 12.07 -7.09
C GLU A 150 11.94 11.40 -7.10
N THR A 151 11.73 10.43 -6.21
CA THR A 151 10.50 9.65 -6.15
C THR A 151 9.35 10.47 -5.56
N VAL A 152 8.22 10.46 -6.26
CA VAL A 152 6.92 10.97 -5.79
C VAL A 152 5.91 9.84 -6.00
N ILE A 153 5.37 9.31 -4.91
CA ILE A 153 4.46 8.18 -4.92
C ILE A 153 3.01 8.68 -5.03
N TYR A 154 2.22 8.00 -5.86
CA TYR A 154 0.79 8.24 -6.00
C TYR A 154 0.05 6.94 -5.64
N GLU A 155 -0.56 6.90 -4.46
CA GLU A 155 -1.32 5.75 -3.96
C GLU A 155 -2.71 5.73 -4.58
N ALA A 156 -3.09 4.63 -5.24
CA ALA A 156 -4.36 4.54 -5.96
C ALA A 156 -4.97 3.13 -5.91
N HIS A 157 -6.30 3.08 -6.00
CA HIS A 157 -7.05 1.85 -6.20
C HIS A 157 -7.30 1.63 -7.70
N VAL A 158 -7.01 0.44 -8.23
CA VAL A 158 -7.15 0.13 -9.67
C VAL A 158 -8.53 0.51 -10.19
N LYS A 159 -9.59 0.06 -9.52
CA LYS A 159 -10.98 0.33 -9.95
C LYS A 159 -11.38 1.79 -9.69
N GLY A 160 -11.22 2.26 -8.47
CA GLY A 160 -11.71 3.56 -8.05
C GLY A 160 -11.07 4.73 -8.78
N LEU A 161 -9.80 4.60 -9.18
CA LEU A 161 -9.08 5.66 -9.89
C LEU A 161 -9.74 6.00 -11.24
N THR A 162 -10.19 4.99 -12.00
CA THR A 162 -10.54 5.20 -13.41
C THR A 162 -11.98 4.89 -13.78
N LEU A 163 -12.77 4.26 -12.89
CA LEU A 163 -14.11 3.78 -13.22
C LEU A 163 -15.04 4.87 -13.74
N LEU A 164 -14.96 6.06 -13.20
CA LEU A 164 -15.78 7.22 -13.59
C LEU A 164 -15.04 8.21 -14.49
N ASN A 165 -13.88 7.82 -15.06
CA ASN A 165 -13.13 8.73 -15.94
C ASN A 165 -13.75 8.77 -17.36
N PRO A 166 -14.36 9.91 -17.76
CA PRO A 166 -15.04 10.03 -19.06
C PRO A 166 -14.08 10.03 -20.26
N GLN A 167 -12.78 10.26 -20.05
CA GLN A 167 -11.78 10.26 -21.12
C GLN A 167 -11.36 8.85 -21.55
N LEU A 168 -11.78 7.83 -20.80
CA LEU A 168 -11.47 6.44 -21.11
C LEU A 168 -12.64 5.74 -21.80
N PRO A 169 -12.36 4.79 -22.71
CA PRO A 169 -13.39 3.88 -23.23
C PRO A 169 -14.09 3.15 -22.09
N GLU A 170 -15.40 3.07 -22.11
CA GLU A 170 -16.20 2.47 -21.03
C GLU A 170 -15.77 1.04 -20.72
N ALA A 171 -15.43 0.25 -21.74
CA ALA A 171 -15.07 -1.16 -21.60
C ALA A 171 -13.78 -1.41 -20.79
N ILE A 172 -12.95 -0.40 -20.59
CA ILE A 172 -11.68 -0.55 -19.84
C ILE A 172 -11.66 0.22 -18.52
N ARG A 173 -12.69 1.04 -18.23
CA ARG A 173 -12.76 1.81 -16.98
C ARG A 173 -12.73 0.88 -15.77
N GLY A 174 -11.95 1.26 -14.75
CA GLY A 174 -11.81 0.47 -13.52
C GLY A 174 -10.96 -0.79 -13.68
N THR A 175 -10.19 -0.92 -14.75
CA THR A 175 -9.39 -2.12 -15.04
C THR A 175 -7.89 -1.82 -15.13
N TYR A 176 -7.07 -2.90 -15.15
CA TYR A 176 -5.63 -2.78 -15.38
C TYR A 176 -5.30 -2.06 -16.69
N LYS A 177 -6.06 -2.32 -17.76
CA LYS A 177 -5.86 -1.63 -19.05
C LYS A 177 -5.99 -0.12 -18.95
N ALA A 178 -6.90 0.35 -18.10
CA ALA A 178 -7.08 1.78 -17.90
C ALA A 178 -5.81 2.48 -17.40
N LEU A 179 -5.03 1.82 -16.53
CA LEU A 179 -3.80 2.38 -15.95
C LEU A 179 -2.76 2.70 -17.02
N GLY A 180 -2.65 1.86 -18.05
CA GLY A 180 -1.71 2.03 -19.17
C GLY A 180 -2.29 2.80 -20.35
N HIS A 181 -3.53 3.26 -20.28
CA HIS A 181 -4.14 4.01 -21.38
C HIS A 181 -3.49 5.38 -21.55
N PRO A 182 -3.30 5.87 -22.80
CA PRO A 182 -2.63 7.15 -23.07
C PRO A 182 -3.19 8.34 -22.28
N ALA A 183 -4.51 8.40 -22.06
CA ALA A 183 -5.13 9.47 -21.28
C ALA A 183 -4.68 9.47 -19.81
N MET A 184 -4.57 8.29 -19.18
CA MET A 184 -4.07 8.17 -17.81
C MET A 184 -2.57 8.44 -17.73
N ILE A 185 -1.79 7.94 -18.67
CA ILE A 185 -0.36 8.25 -18.78
C ILE A 185 -0.14 9.77 -18.89
N ALA A 186 -0.91 10.45 -19.73
CA ALA A 186 -0.84 11.91 -19.86
C ALA A 186 -1.18 12.61 -18.53
N TYR A 187 -2.19 12.15 -17.83
CA TYR A 187 -2.56 12.67 -16.51
C TYR A 187 -1.43 12.51 -15.48
N PHE A 188 -0.88 11.31 -15.33
CA PHE A 188 0.23 11.03 -14.40
C PHE A 188 1.46 11.89 -14.72
N LYS A 189 1.79 12.04 -16.00
CA LYS A 189 2.91 12.89 -16.44
C LYS A 189 2.66 14.36 -16.16
N SER A 190 1.44 14.85 -16.38
CA SER A 190 1.08 16.25 -16.10
C SER A 190 1.11 16.55 -14.61
N LEU A 191 0.68 15.61 -13.78
CA LEU A 191 0.77 15.72 -12.33
C LEU A 191 2.24 15.66 -11.86
N GLY A 192 3.06 14.87 -12.51
CA GLY A 192 4.49 14.77 -12.24
C GLY A 192 4.86 13.64 -11.28
N ILE A 193 3.99 12.67 -11.03
CA ILE A 193 4.33 11.50 -10.23
C ILE A 193 5.39 10.63 -10.92
N SER A 194 6.17 9.88 -10.15
CA SER A 194 7.19 8.97 -10.67
C SER A 194 6.92 7.50 -10.31
N ALA A 195 6.03 7.24 -9.38
CA ALA A 195 5.64 5.89 -8.97
C ALA A 195 4.14 5.82 -8.71
N LEU A 196 3.49 4.81 -9.26
CA LEU A 196 2.11 4.47 -8.99
C LEU A 196 2.10 3.31 -7.99
N GLU A 197 1.62 3.56 -6.77
CA GLU A 197 1.43 2.54 -5.74
C GLU A 197 -0.03 2.08 -5.78
N LEU A 198 -0.22 0.81 -6.06
CA LEU A 198 -1.56 0.22 -6.18
C LEU A 198 -1.95 -0.50 -4.90
N LEU A 199 -3.16 -0.22 -4.39
CA LEU A 199 -3.79 -1.04 -3.38
C LEU A 199 -3.81 -2.50 -3.86
N PRO A 200 -4.02 -3.50 -2.96
CA PRO A 200 -3.81 -4.91 -3.30
C PRO A 200 -4.45 -5.33 -4.61
N VAL A 201 -3.64 -5.87 -5.50
CA VAL A 201 -4.06 -6.45 -6.79
C VAL A 201 -4.06 -7.98 -6.76
N ALA A 202 -3.47 -8.59 -5.74
CA ALA A 202 -3.57 -10.02 -5.50
C ALA A 202 -5.03 -10.39 -5.20
N GLN A 203 -5.46 -11.56 -5.65
CA GLN A 203 -6.86 -11.98 -5.49
C GLN A 203 -7.24 -12.09 -4.01
N PHE A 204 -8.34 -11.43 -3.65
CA PHE A 204 -8.84 -11.33 -2.29
C PHE A 204 -10.33 -11.72 -2.21
N ALA A 205 -10.78 -11.99 -0.99
CA ALA A 205 -12.17 -12.35 -0.72
C ALA A 205 -12.88 -11.25 0.06
N SER A 206 -14.21 -11.19 -0.08
CA SER A 206 -15.05 -10.43 0.85
C SER A 206 -15.36 -11.29 2.06
N GLU A 207 -15.28 -10.69 3.23
CA GLU A 207 -15.59 -11.36 4.50
C GLU A 207 -17.06 -11.83 4.53
N PRO A 208 -17.36 -12.97 5.19
CA PRO A 208 -18.74 -13.49 5.28
C PRO A 208 -19.73 -12.44 5.82
N ARG A 209 -19.30 -11.62 6.79
CA ARG A 209 -20.11 -10.52 7.32
C ARG A 209 -20.52 -9.54 6.24
N LEU A 210 -19.59 -9.11 5.39
CA LEU A 210 -19.87 -8.17 4.30
C LEU A 210 -20.82 -8.80 3.27
N GLN A 211 -20.60 -10.05 2.91
CA GLN A 211 -21.47 -10.78 1.97
C GLN A 211 -22.92 -10.82 2.47
N ARG A 212 -23.14 -11.15 3.76
CA ARG A 212 -24.47 -11.15 4.37
C ARG A 212 -25.15 -9.77 4.39
N MET A 213 -24.36 -8.71 4.40
CA MET A 213 -24.84 -7.32 4.38
C MET A 213 -25.03 -6.77 2.96
N GLY A 214 -24.67 -7.54 1.92
CA GLY A 214 -24.66 -7.06 0.54
C GLY A 214 -23.56 -6.06 0.24
N LEU A 215 -22.51 -6.03 1.06
CA LEU A 215 -21.29 -5.27 0.88
C LEU A 215 -20.18 -6.16 0.32
N SER A 216 -19.11 -5.56 -0.16
CA SER A 216 -17.91 -6.26 -0.60
C SER A 216 -16.65 -5.57 -0.09
N ASN A 217 -15.59 -6.34 0.12
CA ASN A 217 -14.28 -5.76 0.40
C ASN A 217 -13.81 -5.00 -0.85
N TYR A 218 -13.48 -3.72 -0.69
CA TYR A 218 -13.05 -2.84 -1.77
C TYR A 218 -11.53 -2.65 -1.76
N TRP A 219 -10.91 -2.50 -0.60
CA TRP A 219 -9.48 -2.25 -0.53
C TRP A 219 -8.62 -3.44 -0.91
N GLY A 220 -9.06 -4.68 -0.60
CA GLY A 220 -8.33 -5.89 -0.94
C GLY A 220 -7.42 -6.44 0.16
N TYR A 221 -7.47 -5.94 1.38
CA TYR A 221 -6.66 -6.45 2.50
C TYR A 221 -7.26 -7.71 3.15
N ASN A 222 -7.65 -8.66 2.32
CA ASN A 222 -8.16 -9.97 2.74
C ASN A 222 -7.71 -11.06 1.74
N PRO A 223 -6.40 -11.36 1.68
CA PRO A 223 -5.80 -12.13 0.59
C PRO A 223 -6.25 -13.58 0.57
N LEU A 224 -6.57 -14.04 -0.64
CA LEU A 224 -6.93 -15.42 -0.93
C LEU A 224 -5.83 -16.14 -1.72
N ALA A 225 -5.22 -15.45 -2.70
CA ALA A 225 -4.20 -16.00 -3.56
C ALA A 225 -3.13 -14.95 -3.88
N TRP A 226 -1.94 -15.13 -3.33
CA TRP A 226 -0.86 -14.12 -3.32
C TRP A 226 -0.11 -13.98 -4.65
N PHE A 227 -0.13 -15.01 -5.50
CA PHE A 227 0.54 -15.04 -6.81
C PHE A 227 -0.44 -14.80 -7.96
N ALA A 228 -1.72 -14.56 -7.68
CA ALA A 228 -2.78 -14.41 -8.67
C ALA A 228 -3.32 -12.99 -8.68
N LEU A 229 -3.43 -12.39 -9.86
CA LEU A 229 -4.13 -11.12 -10.02
C LEU A 229 -5.63 -11.28 -9.80
N ASP A 230 -6.24 -10.30 -9.16
CA ASP A 230 -7.68 -10.28 -8.99
C ASP A 230 -8.35 -10.06 -10.35
N PRO A 231 -9.17 -11.02 -10.82
CA PRO A 231 -9.78 -10.95 -12.16
C PRO A 231 -10.86 -9.88 -12.27
N ARG A 232 -11.38 -9.36 -11.15
CA ARG A 232 -12.39 -8.28 -11.15
C ARG A 232 -11.86 -6.96 -11.70
N TYR A 233 -10.52 -6.77 -11.70
CA TYR A 233 -9.87 -5.59 -12.25
C TYR A 233 -9.37 -5.77 -13.68
N ALA A 234 -9.74 -6.86 -14.35
CA ALA A 234 -9.44 -7.08 -15.75
C ALA A 234 -10.65 -6.75 -16.64
N SER A 235 -10.42 -6.25 -17.85
CA SER A 235 -11.46 -6.12 -18.86
C SER A 235 -11.87 -7.48 -19.43
N ASP A 236 -10.91 -8.41 -19.46
CA ASP A 236 -11.09 -9.82 -19.74
C ASP A 236 -10.50 -10.62 -18.58
N PRO A 237 -11.33 -11.23 -17.70
CA PRO A 237 -10.87 -11.99 -16.54
C PRO A 237 -9.85 -13.10 -16.87
N ASP A 238 -9.95 -13.69 -18.08
CA ASP A 238 -9.04 -14.73 -18.53
C ASP A 238 -7.66 -14.19 -18.89
N ARG A 239 -7.52 -12.89 -19.07
CA ARG A 239 -6.30 -12.20 -19.45
C ARG A 239 -5.79 -11.22 -18.39
N ALA A 240 -6.24 -11.35 -17.15
CA ALA A 240 -5.86 -10.42 -16.06
C ALA A 240 -4.32 -10.23 -15.95
N LEU A 241 -3.56 -11.31 -16.03
CA LEU A 241 -2.10 -11.26 -15.94
C LEU A 241 -1.47 -10.47 -17.10
N ASP A 242 -1.91 -10.70 -18.33
CA ASP A 242 -1.39 -9.99 -19.50
C ASP A 242 -1.82 -8.52 -19.50
N GLU A 243 -3.06 -8.22 -19.10
CA GLU A 243 -3.54 -6.83 -18.98
C GLU A 243 -2.72 -6.03 -17.97
N PHE A 244 -2.39 -6.63 -16.84
CA PHE A 244 -1.53 -6.02 -15.83
C PHE A 244 -0.12 -5.78 -16.36
N ARG A 245 0.47 -6.78 -17.02
CA ARG A 245 1.81 -6.68 -17.64
C ARG A 245 1.85 -5.61 -18.73
N ASP A 246 0.82 -5.53 -19.58
CA ASP A 246 0.68 -4.48 -20.59
C ASP A 246 0.64 -3.08 -19.95
N ALA A 247 -0.08 -2.93 -18.84
CA ALA A 247 -0.13 -1.68 -18.09
C ALA A 247 1.23 -1.31 -17.48
N VAL A 248 1.93 -2.26 -16.86
CA VAL A 248 3.28 -2.04 -16.32
C VAL A 248 4.23 -1.59 -17.42
N LYS A 249 4.22 -2.27 -18.56
CA LYS A 249 5.06 -1.92 -19.72
C LYS A 249 4.78 -0.52 -20.25
N ALA A 250 3.51 -0.12 -20.33
CA ALA A 250 3.11 1.23 -20.73
C ALA A 250 3.55 2.31 -19.72
N LEU A 251 3.42 2.04 -18.44
CA LEU A 251 3.84 2.94 -17.36
C LEU A 251 5.37 3.10 -17.37
N HIS A 252 6.14 2.01 -17.52
CA HIS A 252 7.59 2.06 -17.65
C HIS A 252 8.03 2.90 -18.84
N ALA A 253 7.38 2.76 -20.00
CA ALA A 253 7.66 3.58 -21.17
C ALA A 253 7.43 5.08 -20.93
N ALA A 254 6.57 5.42 -19.97
CA ALA A 254 6.32 6.80 -19.54
C ALA A 254 7.24 7.26 -18.38
N GLY A 255 8.14 6.43 -17.91
CA GLY A 255 9.03 6.72 -16.78
C GLY A 255 8.35 6.61 -15.42
N ILE A 256 7.28 5.82 -15.30
CA ILE A 256 6.51 5.64 -14.06
C ILE A 256 6.73 4.22 -13.53
N GLU A 257 7.21 4.12 -12.31
CA GLU A 257 7.36 2.86 -11.58
C GLU A 257 6.01 2.35 -11.07
N VAL A 258 5.90 1.04 -10.87
CA VAL A 258 4.74 0.39 -10.26
C VAL A 258 5.16 -0.26 -8.95
N ILE A 259 4.51 0.15 -7.86
CA ILE A 259 4.70 -0.40 -6.52
C ILE A 259 3.40 -1.11 -6.13
N LEU A 260 3.50 -2.34 -5.62
CA LEU A 260 2.34 -3.10 -5.17
C LEU A 260 2.22 -3.06 -3.65
N ASP A 261 1.03 -2.75 -3.17
CA ASP A 261 0.65 -3.02 -1.80
C ASP A 261 0.40 -4.53 -1.63
N ILE A 262 1.21 -5.18 -0.79
CA ILE A 262 1.18 -6.62 -0.62
C ILE A 262 0.88 -7.02 0.82
N VAL A 263 -0.05 -7.96 0.98
CA VAL A 263 -0.53 -8.42 2.27
C VAL A 263 0.06 -9.80 2.57
N LEU A 264 1.20 -9.83 3.26
CA LEU A 264 1.86 -11.08 3.69
C LEU A 264 1.63 -11.39 5.18
N ASN A 265 0.80 -10.61 5.85
CA ASN A 265 0.66 -10.70 7.31
C ASN A 265 -0.49 -11.58 7.77
N HIS A 266 -1.52 -11.79 6.95
CA HIS A 266 -2.69 -12.63 7.27
C HIS A 266 -3.33 -13.21 6.00
N SER A 267 -4.36 -14.03 6.19
CA SER A 267 -5.13 -14.63 5.09
C SER A 267 -6.64 -14.45 5.28
N ALA A 268 -7.39 -14.69 4.20
CA ALA A 268 -8.85 -14.71 4.19
C ALA A 268 -9.47 -15.88 4.98
N GLU A 269 -8.66 -16.75 5.58
CA GLU A 269 -9.14 -17.83 6.42
C GLU A 269 -9.62 -17.37 7.82
N ILE A 270 -9.42 -16.08 8.13
CA ILE A 270 -9.93 -15.37 9.32
C ILE A 270 -9.41 -16.03 10.62
N ASP A 271 -10.33 -16.42 11.52
CA ASP A 271 -10.07 -17.09 12.79
C ASP A 271 -10.41 -18.58 12.72
N LEU A 272 -10.53 -19.25 13.87
CA LEU A 272 -10.85 -20.67 13.94
C LEU A 272 -12.22 -21.04 13.37
N GLU A 273 -13.14 -20.08 13.32
CA GLU A 273 -14.48 -20.25 12.75
C GLU A 273 -14.51 -19.93 11.24
N GLY A 274 -13.42 -19.41 10.70
CA GLY A 274 -13.31 -19.07 9.30
C GLY A 274 -13.16 -20.29 8.38
N PRO A 275 -13.14 -20.06 7.05
CA PRO A 275 -13.05 -21.13 6.06
C PRO A 275 -11.66 -21.77 6.07
N THR A 276 -11.61 -23.05 5.71
CA THR A 276 -10.39 -23.82 5.41
C THR A 276 -10.30 -24.00 3.91
N VAL A 277 -9.50 -23.16 3.26
CA VAL A 277 -9.47 -23.08 1.79
C VAL A 277 -8.05 -23.06 1.20
N SER A 278 -7.03 -22.91 2.04
CA SER A 278 -5.63 -22.89 1.60
C SER A 278 -4.70 -23.28 2.78
N LEU A 279 -3.98 -22.34 3.33
CA LEU A 279 -2.86 -22.52 4.28
C LEU A 279 -3.23 -23.37 5.51
N ARG A 280 -4.41 -23.14 6.07
CA ARG A 280 -4.89 -23.89 7.24
C ARG A 280 -4.98 -25.39 6.99
N GLY A 281 -5.51 -25.78 5.84
CA GLY A 281 -5.64 -27.18 5.47
C GLY A 281 -4.34 -27.80 4.94
N ILE A 282 -3.44 -26.98 4.43
CA ILE A 282 -2.15 -27.43 3.89
C ILE A 282 -1.15 -27.71 5.00
N ASP A 283 -0.96 -26.78 5.92
CA ASP A 283 -0.15 -26.96 7.12
C ASP A 283 -0.35 -25.80 8.12
N ASN A 284 -1.42 -25.85 8.86
CA ASN A 284 -1.80 -24.76 9.77
C ASN A 284 -0.67 -24.34 10.72
N ARG A 285 0.02 -25.32 11.30
CA ARG A 285 1.06 -25.09 12.31
C ARG A 285 2.30 -24.40 11.73
N SER A 286 2.64 -24.64 10.47
CA SER A 286 3.79 -24.01 9.81
C SER A 286 3.47 -22.61 9.29
N TYR A 287 2.29 -22.39 8.71
CA TYR A 287 1.94 -21.13 8.08
C TYR A 287 1.49 -20.03 9.05
N TYR A 288 0.93 -20.41 10.21
CA TYR A 288 0.37 -19.45 11.17
C TYR A 288 1.12 -19.42 12.49
N TRP A 289 1.11 -18.27 13.14
CA TRP A 289 1.47 -18.13 14.54
C TRP A 289 0.34 -18.72 15.39
N VAL A 290 0.57 -19.90 15.95
CA VAL A 290 -0.38 -20.66 16.78
C VAL A 290 0.01 -20.55 18.24
N ARG A 291 -0.97 -20.25 19.11
CA ARG A 291 -0.82 -20.20 20.57
C ARG A 291 -0.79 -21.61 21.17
N GLU A 292 -0.44 -21.70 22.43
CA GLU A 292 -0.41 -22.97 23.17
C GLU A 292 -1.77 -23.68 23.27
N ASP A 293 -2.87 -22.92 23.18
CA ASP A 293 -4.25 -23.44 23.16
C ASP A 293 -4.75 -23.84 21.77
N GLY A 294 -3.91 -23.72 20.76
CA GLY A 294 -4.24 -24.06 19.37
C GLY A 294 -4.96 -22.94 18.58
N ASP A 295 -5.24 -21.80 19.23
CA ASP A 295 -5.78 -20.61 18.56
C ASP A 295 -4.67 -19.78 17.91
N TYR A 296 -5.02 -18.77 17.13
CA TYR A 296 -4.06 -17.90 16.46
C TYR A 296 -3.63 -16.70 17.32
N HIS A 297 -2.38 -16.31 17.18
CA HIS A 297 -2.01 -14.94 17.48
C HIS A 297 -2.67 -14.00 16.47
N ASN A 298 -3.51 -13.09 16.94
CA ASN A 298 -4.22 -12.12 16.10
C ASN A 298 -3.54 -10.74 16.19
N TRP A 299 -2.28 -10.66 15.75
CA TRP A 299 -1.52 -9.40 15.73
C TRP A 299 -1.90 -8.50 14.55
N THR A 300 -2.75 -8.99 13.66
CA THR A 300 -3.19 -8.27 12.47
C THR A 300 -4.59 -7.65 12.63
N GLY A 301 -5.35 -8.10 13.62
CA GLY A 301 -6.76 -7.72 13.76
C GLY A 301 -7.71 -8.45 12.80
N CYS A 302 -7.17 -9.33 11.94
CA CYS A 302 -7.93 -10.06 10.91
C CYS A 302 -8.20 -11.52 11.27
N GLY A 303 -7.91 -11.92 12.52
CA GLY A 303 -8.20 -13.25 13.05
C GLY A 303 -7.02 -14.21 13.05
N ASN A 304 -6.00 -13.99 12.23
CA ASN A 304 -4.80 -14.81 12.15
C ASN A 304 -3.55 -13.95 11.87
N THR A 305 -2.38 -14.54 12.05
CA THR A 305 -1.10 -13.94 11.68
C THR A 305 -0.22 -15.00 11.04
N LEU A 306 0.32 -14.72 9.84
CA LEU A 306 1.24 -15.62 9.16
C LEU A 306 2.60 -15.67 9.87
N ASN A 307 3.17 -16.87 9.95
CA ASN A 307 4.48 -17.11 10.55
C ASN A 307 5.61 -16.92 9.54
N LEU A 308 5.99 -15.68 9.31
CA LEU A 308 7.08 -15.31 8.39
C LEU A 308 8.49 -15.50 9.00
N SER A 309 8.60 -16.28 10.08
CA SER A 309 9.88 -16.76 10.61
C SER A 309 10.12 -18.24 10.33
N HIS A 310 9.10 -18.99 9.92
CA HIS A 310 9.24 -20.41 9.55
C HIS A 310 9.96 -20.54 8.19
N PRO A 311 11.04 -21.33 8.07
CA PRO A 311 11.86 -21.40 6.84
C PRO A 311 11.07 -21.67 5.57
N GLY A 312 10.12 -22.63 5.60
CA GLY A 312 9.28 -22.94 4.44
C GLY A 312 8.33 -21.81 4.03
N VAL A 313 7.83 -21.05 5.00
CA VAL A 313 6.95 -19.89 4.76
C VAL A 313 7.77 -18.70 4.26
N VAL A 314 8.97 -18.50 4.79
CA VAL A 314 9.93 -17.49 4.29
C VAL A 314 10.26 -17.73 2.82
N GLU A 315 10.53 -18.97 2.43
CA GLU A 315 10.83 -19.31 1.03
C GLU A 315 9.61 -19.11 0.13
N TRP A 316 8.41 -19.47 0.58
CA TRP A 316 7.17 -19.20 -0.13
C TRP A 316 6.96 -17.68 -0.32
N ALA A 317 7.14 -16.88 0.72
CA ALA A 317 7.02 -15.43 0.65
C ALA A 317 8.06 -14.81 -0.29
N ARG A 318 9.32 -15.29 -0.23
CA ARG A 318 10.38 -14.85 -1.15
C ARG A 318 10.02 -15.16 -2.61
N GLN A 319 9.52 -16.36 -2.90
CA GLN A 319 9.07 -16.72 -4.25
C GLN A 319 7.86 -15.87 -4.69
N CYS A 320 6.96 -15.52 -3.79
CA CYS A 320 5.86 -14.60 -4.09
C CYS A 320 6.38 -13.25 -4.55
N LEU A 321 7.28 -12.63 -3.80
CA LEU A 321 7.88 -11.35 -4.16
C LEU A 321 8.66 -11.44 -5.49
N ARG A 322 9.40 -12.54 -5.70
CA ARG A 322 10.12 -12.80 -6.97
C ARG A 322 9.17 -12.92 -8.15
N PHE A 323 8.02 -13.57 -7.99
CA PHE A 323 7.01 -13.65 -9.05
C PHE A 323 6.57 -12.26 -9.53
N TRP A 324 6.25 -11.37 -8.60
CA TRP A 324 5.83 -10.01 -8.95
C TRP A 324 6.92 -9.21 -9.64
N VAL A 325 8.18 -9.40 -9.27
CA VAL A 325 9.31 -8.70 -9.91
C VAL A 325 9.72 -9.36 -11.22
N ASP A 326 9.92 -10.68 -11.23
CA ASP A 326 10.47 -11.40 -12.39
C ASP A 326 9.43 -11.57 -13.52
N GLU A 327 8.16 -11.85 -13.14
CA GLU A 327 7.12 -12.16 -14.10
C GLU A 327 6.21 -10.96 -14.41
N CYS A 328 6.07 -10.02 -13.49
CA CYS A 328 5.21 -8.85 -13.65
C CYS A 328 5.98 -7.52 -13.74
N HIS A 329 7.31 -7.54 -13.59
CA HIS A 329 8.19 -6.38 -13.67
C HIS A 329 7.81 -5.22 -12.73
N VAL A 330 7.23 -5.50 -11.56
CA VAL A 330 6.98 -4.45 -10.58
C VAL A 330 8.28 -3.90 -9.99
N ASP A 331 8.28 -2.63 -9.62
CA ASP A 331 9.47 -1.90 -9.19
C ASP A 331 9.63 -1.87 -7.66
N GLY A 332 8.64 -2.35 -6.94
CA GLY A 332 8.70 -2.38 -5.49
C GLY A 332 7.42 -2.83 -4.83
N PHE A 333 7.46 -2.80 -3.50
CA PHE A 333 6.36 -3.22 -2.63
C PHE A 333 6.14 -2.25 -1.48
N ARG A 334 4.89 -2.03 -1.13
CA ARG A 334 4.48 -1.56 0.19
C ARG A 334 3.92 -2.75 0.96
N PHE A 335 4.49 -3.07 2.10
CA PHE A 335 4.08 -4.21 2.92
C PHE A 335 3.08 -3.76 3.98
N ASP A 336 1.87 -4.27 3.86
CA ASP A 336 0.80 -4.08 4.84
C ASP A 336 1.19 -4.71 6.18
N LEU A 337 0.96 -4.00 7.31
CA LEU A 337 1.32 -4.44 8.66
C LEU A 337 2.71 -5.11 8.71
N ALA A 338 3.71 -4.42 8.19
CA ALA A 338 5.03 -4.99 7.93
C ALA A 338 5.78 -5.43 9.19
N SER A 339 5.40 -4.98 10.39
CA SER A 339 5.99 -5.47 11.63
C SER A 339 5.86 -6.99 11.81
N VAL A 340 4.83 -7.60 11.20
CA VAL A 340 4.68 -9.06 11.17
C VAL A 340 5.86 -9.76 10.50
N MET A 341 6.49 -9.12 9.49
CA MET A 341 7.66 -9.68 8.79
C MET A 341 8.89 -9.83 9.70
N GLY A 342 8.97 -9.02 10.74
CA GLY A 342 10.07 -9.01 11.70
C GLY A 342 9.81 -9.84 12.96
N ARG A 343 8.62 -10.43 13.12
CA ARG A 343 8.29 -11.17 14.33
C ARG A 343 8.95 -12.54 14.41
N THR A 344 9.53 -12.85 15.63
CA THR A 344 10.27 -14.09 15.93
C THR A 344 10.05 -14.70 17.34
N PRO A 345 9.04 -14.45 18.20
CA PRO A 345 7.84 -13.60 18.06
C PRO A 345 8.03 -12.09 18.30
N GLU A 346 9.09 -11.67 19.00
CA GLU A 346 9.45 -10.26 19.10
C GLU A 346 9.99 -9.76 17.75
N PHE A 347 9.87 -8.45 17.53
CA PHE A 347 10.38 -7.83 16.30
C PHE A 347 11.92 -7.77 16.31
N LEU A 348 12.54 -8.28 15.22
CA LEU A 348 13.98 -8.22 14.99
C LEU A 348 14.27 -7.66 13.58
N GLN A 349 15.28 -6.80 13.49
CA GLN A 349 15.74 -6.25 12.19
C GLN A 349 16.40 -7.29 11.28
N ASP A 350 16.90 -8.37 11.86
CA ASP A 350 17.53 -9.50 11.16
C ASP A 350 16.63 -10.73 11.11
N ALA A 351 15.32 -10.55 11.24
CA ALA A 351 14.35 -11.62 11.12
C ALA A 351 14.49 -12.37 9.79
N PRO A 352 14.15 -13.67 9.74
CA PRO A 352 14.45 -14.53 8.59
C PRO A 352 13.97 -14.00 7.24
N LEU A 353 12.78 -13.38 7.16
CA LEU A 353 12.28 -12.83 5.89
C LEU A 353 13.07 -11.58 5.46
N PHE A 354 13.43 -10.70 6.39
CA PHE A 354 14.28 -9.54 6.08
C PHE A 354 15.64 -9.97 5.55
N GLU A 355 16.25 -11.01 6.16
CA GLU A 355 17.52 -11.57 5.69
C GLU A 355 17.39 -12.24 4.31
N ALA A 356 16.29 -12.95 4.06
CA ALA A 356 16.02 -13.56 2.75
C ALA A 356 15.91 -12.48 1.66
N ILE A 357 15.19 -11.40 1.90
CA ILE A 357 15.07 -10.26 0.98
C ILE A 357 16.43 -9.59 0.77
N ARG A 358 17.17 -9.33 1.82
CA ARG A 358 18.48 -8.67 1.75
C ARG A 358 19.49 -9.45 0.93
N ARG A 359 19.47 -10.78 1.02
CA ARG A 359 20.37 -11.68 0.29
C ARG A 359 19.92 -11.98 -1.13
N ASP A 360 18.67 -11.73 -1.46
CA ASP A 360 18.15 -11.96 -2.80
C ASP A 360 18.64 -10.86 -3.76
N SER A 361 19.32 -11.25 -4.83
CA SER A 361 19.96 -10.34 -5.78
C SER A 361 18.98 -9.46 -6.57
N VAL A 362 17.70 -9.82 -6.59
CA VAL A 362 16.63 -9.06 -7.26
C VAL A 362 15.85 -8.25 -6.25
N LEU A 363 15.36 -8.87 -5.17
CA LEU A 363 14.52 -8.21 -4.18
C LEU A 363 15.26 -7.09 -3.42
N SER A 364 16.57 -7.22 -3.24
CA SER A 364 17.39 -6.16 -2.64
C SER A 364 17.55 -4.92 -3.52
N GLN A 365 17.13 -4.95 -4.78
CA GLN A 365 17.27 -3.85 -5.75
C GLN A 365 15.98 -3.09 -6.02
N VAL A 366 14.83 -3.58 -5.56
CA VAL A 366 13.54 -2.92 -5.75
C VAL A 366 13.21 -2.01 -4.56
N LYS A 367 12.24 -1.12 -4.73
CA LYS A 367 11.77 -0.26 -3.64
C LYS A 367 10.98 -1.07 -2.62
N LEU A 368 11.36 -0.99 -1.37
CA LEU A 368 10.72 -1.67 -0.25
C LEU A 368 10.21 -0.63 0.75
N ILE A 369 8.91 -0.62 0.98
CA ILE A 369 8.23 0.31 1.88
C ILE A 369 7.48 -0.49 2.92
N ALA A 370 7.71 -0.18 4.18
CA ALA A 370 7.00 -0.81 5.29
C ALA A 370 5.87 0.10 5.79
N GLU A 371 4.71 -0.49 6.06
CA GLU A 371 3.80 0.03 7.07
C GLU A 371 4.33 -0.45 8.42
N PRO A 372 4.97 0.42 9.22
CA PRO A 372 5.88 -0.03 10.28
C PRO A 372 5.18 -0.30 11.61
N TRP A 373 4.01 -0.95 11.58
CA TRP A 373 3.27 -1.37 12.77
C TRP A 373 2.45 -2.63 12.53
N ASP A 374 1.99 -3.21 13.62
CA ASP A 374 0.87 -4.12 13.76
C ASP A 374 0.19 -3.87 15.11
N ILE A 375 -0.90 -4.57 15.41
CA ILE A 375 -1.66 -4.33 16.64
C ILE A 375 -1.22 -5.18 17.83
N GLY A 376 -0.24 -6.07 17.65
CA GLY A 376 0.27 -6.92 18.72
C GLY A 376 1.22 -6.18 19.66
N PRO A 377 1.54 -6.79 20.81
CA PRO A 377 2.54 -6.24 21.72
C PRO A 377 3.88 -5.98 21.02
N GLY A 378 4.46 -4.78 21.19
CA GLY A 378 5.70 -4.38 20.54
C GLY A 378 5.59 -4.24 19.02
N GLY A 379 4.37 -4.11 18.46
CA GLY A 379 4.14 -4.05 17.03
C GLY A 379 4.47 -2.71 16.37
N TYR A 380 4.48 -1.61 17.11
CA TYR A 380 4.83 -0.29 16.58
C TYR A 380 6.34 -0.14 16.44
N GLN A 381 6.84 -0.06 15.20
CA GLN A 381 8.27 -0.16 14.88
C GLN A 381 8.77 0.96 13.95
N VAL A 382 8.12 2.13 13.96
CA VAL A 382 8.57 3.27 13.16
C VAL A 382 10.03 3.63 13.48
N GLY A 383 10.87 3.70 12.45
CA GLY A 383 12.31 3.95 12.57
C GLY A 383 13.17 2.71 12.85
N ASN A 384 12.56 1.54 13.07
CA ASN A 384 13.28 0.32 13.47
C ASN A 384 13.41 -0.75 12.37
N PHE A 385 12.93 -0.50 11.17
CA PHE A 385 13.09 -1.44 10.05
C PHE A 385 14.52 -1.46 9.52
N PRO A 386 14.96 -2.56 8.87
CA PRO A 386 16.28 -2.64 8.27
C PRO A 386 16.55 -1.48 7.31
N PRO A 387 17.82 -1.07 7.10
CA PRO A 387 18.18 0.06 6.22
C PRO A 387 17.66 -0.04 4.78
N LEU A 388 17.37 -1.25 4.31
CA LEU A 388 16.83 -1.50 2.99
C LEU A 388 15.39 -0.98 2.80
N PHE A 389 14.66 -0.76 3.91
CA PHE A 389 13.27 -0.34 3.89
C PHE A 389 13.12 1.17 4.10
N ALA A 390 12.27 1.78 3.27
CA ALA A 390 11.59 3.02 3.62
C ALA A 390 10.34 2.70 4.45
N GLU A 391 9.85 3.66 5.20
CA GLU A 391 8.76 3.45 6.16
C GLU A 391 7.72 4.56 6.06
N TRP A 392 6.43 4.20 6.09
CA TRP A 392 5.38 5.18 6.30
C TRP A 392 5.59 5.93 7.62
N ASN A 393 5.50 7.25 7.58
CA ASN A 393 5.76 8.10 8.75
C ASN A 393 4.47 8.74 9.25
N ASP A 394 3.83 8.10 10.23
CA ASP A 394 2.64 8.63 10.89
C ASP A 394 2.95 9.87 11.75
N HIS A 395 4.17 10.01 12.27
CA HIS A 395 4.60 11.23 12.95
C HIS A 395 4.57 12.45 12.03
N PHE A 396 4.97 12.28 10.76
CA PHE A 396 4.85 13.35 9.77
C PHE A 396 3.39 13.73 9.53
N ARG A 397 2.55 12.72 9.24
CA ARG A 397 1.11 12.91 9.02
C ARG A 397 0.47 13.68 10.17
N ASP A 398 0.66 13.19 11.37
CA ASP A 398 -0.01 13.73 12.56
C ASP A 398 0.51 15.12 12.91
N SER A 399 1.83 15.35 12.81
CA SER A 399 2.43 16.66 13.04
C SER A 399 1.96 17.70 12.01
N ALA A 400 1.92 17.35 10.72
CA ALA A 400 1.45 18.26 9.68
C ALA A 400 -0.02 18.66 9.89
N ARG A 401 -0.89 17.69 10.16
CA ARG A 401 -2.32 17.95 10.45
C ARG A 401 -2.49 18.79 11.72
N ARG A 402 -1.80 18.44 12.79
CA ARG A 402 -1.89 19.16 14.07
C ARG A 402 -1.32 20.58 13.97
N PHE A 403 -0.27 20.78 13.18
CA PHE A 403 0.30 22.11 12.97
C PHE A 403 -0.66 23.04 12.25
N TRP A 404 -1.22 22.60 11.11
CA TRP A 404 -2.07 23.43 10.27
C TRP A 404 -3.54 23.50 10.72
N LEU A 405 -4.07 22.40 11.26
CA LEU A 405 -5.51 22.29 11.52
C LEU A 405 -5.85 22.48 13.00
N GLN A 406 -4.96 22.09 13.92
CA GLN A 406 -5.24 22.16 15.35
C GLN A 406 -4.35 23.16 16.11
N GLN A 407 -3.26 23.59 15.51
CA GLN A 407 -2.32 24.56 16.08
C GLN A 407 -1.77 24.16 17.47
N ASN A 408 -1.55 22.87 17.68
CA ASN A 408 -1.12 22.30 18.96
C ASN A 408 0.18 21.49 18.88
N VAL A 409 1.05 21.84 17.94
CA VAL A 409 2.40 21.29 17.77
C VAL A 409 3.42 22.41 17.82
N SER A 410 4.57 22.19 18.45
CA SER A 410 5.65 23.17 18.48
C SER A 410 6.29 23.36 17.11
N LEU A 411 6.93 24.52 16.89
CA LEU A 411 7.73 24.75 15.69
C LEU A 411 8.86 23.73 15.58
N GLY A 412 9.47 23.34 16.69
CA GLY A 412 10.54 22.35 16.73
C GLY A 412 10.09 20.97 16.27
N ASP A 413 8.96 20.50 16.79
CA ASP A 413 8.41 19.20 16.38
C ASP A 413 8.01 19.19 14.90
N PHE A 414 7.38 20.27 14.43
CA PHE A 414 7.03 20.40 13.02
C PHE A 414 8.28 20.43 12.13
N ALA A 415 9.30 21.22 12.47
CA ALA A 415 10.55 21.32 11.73
C ALA A 415 11.28 19.97 11.67
N GLN A 416 11.29 19.21 12.78
CA GLN A 416 11.86 17.89 12.84
C GLN A 416 11.22 16.94 11.82
N ARG A 417 9.87 16.98 11.71
CA ARG A 417 9.13 16.16 10.71
C ARG A 417 9.38 16.67 9.30
N PHE A 418 9.37 17.99 9.09
CA PHE A 418 9.64 18.62 7.80
C PHE A 418 11.05 18.31 7.28
N ALA A 419 12.02 18.15 8.16
CA ALA A 419 13.40 17.73 7.88
C ALA A 419 13.57 16.19 7.91
N ALA A 420 12.61 15.44 7.41
CA ALA A 420 12.64 13.98 7.25
C ALA A 420 12.77 13.17 8.54
N SER A 421 12.42 13.73 9.70
CA SER A 421 12.41 12.98 10.97
C SER A 421 13.75 12.29 11.27
N SER A 422 14.85 13.05 11.27
CA SER A 422 16.19 12.50 11.46
C SER A 422 16.37 11.79 12.81
N ASP A 423 15.60 12.16 13.83
CA ASP A 423 15.54 11.48 15.13
C ASP A 423 15.08 10.01 15.02
N LEU A 424 14.26 9.70 14.02
CA LEU A 424 13.75 8.36 13.76
C LEU A 424 14.59 7.62 12.70
N PHE A 425 14.99 8.29 11.62
CA PHE A 425 15.51 7.65 10.42
C PHE A 425 17.01 7.86 10.17
N ALA A 426 17.70 8.81 10.82
CA ALA A 426 19.13 9.01 10.59
C ALA A 426 20.02 7.93 11.22
N ARG A 427 19.43 6.96 11.89
CA ARG A 427 20.10 5.81 12.46
C ARG A 427 20.47 4.80 11.37
N ASP A 428 21.45 3.96 11.62
CA ASP A 428 21.85 2.83 10.77
C ASP A 428 22.19 3.22 9.31
N GLY A 429 22.54 4.50 9.09
CA GLY A 429 22.96 5.00 7.78
C GLY A 429 21.82 5.19 6.77
N LYS A 430 20.56 5.20 7.22
CA LYS A 430 19.42 5.47 6.34
C LYS A 430 19.48 6.89 5.77
N PRO A 431 19.13 7.08 4.48
CA PRO A 431 19.01 8.41 3.88
C PRO A 431 17.68 9.10 4.26
N PRO A 432 17.53 10.40 4.02
CA PRO A 432 16.26 11.11 4.25
C PRO A 432 15.06 10.49 3.54
N SER A 433 15.25 9.88 2.38
CA SER A 433 14.18 9.19 1.65
C SER A 433 13.65 7.93 2.33
N ALA A 434 14.27 7.49 3.43
CA ALA A 434 13.75 6.38 4.23
C ALA A 434 12.40 6.72 4.90
N THR A 435 12.10 8.00 5.11
CA THR A 435 10.76 8.41 5.50
C THR A 435 9.86 8.57 4.27
N VAL A 436 8.76 7.83 4.22
CA VAL A 436 7.66 8.08 3.29
C VAL A 436 6.68 9.00 4.00
N ASN A 437 6.69 10.26 3.59
CA ASN A 437 5.82 11.29 4.14
C ASN A 437 4.43 11.20 3.52
N LEU A 438 3.40 11.27 4.34
CA LEU A 438 2.01 11.31 3.91
C LEU A 438 1.21 12.25 4.79
N VAL A 439 0.19 12.90 4.25
CA VAL A 439 -0.83 13.62 5.03
C VAL A 439 -2.13 12.83 5.08
N THR A 440 -2.32 11.94 4.11
CA THR A 440 -3.48 11.06 3.92
C THR A 440 -3.03 9.76 3.26
N ALA A 441 -3.82 8.70 3.43
CA ALA A 441 -3.68 7.42 2.75
C ALA A 441 -5.07 6.85 2.46
N HIS A 442 -5.15 5.65 1.88
CA HIS A 442 -6.42 4.96 1.63
C HIS A 442 -7.26 4.81 2.91
N ASP A 443 -6.62 4.60 4.06
CA ASP A 443 -7.24 4.60 5.38
C ASP A 443 -7.18 6.00 6.01
N GLY A 444 -8.18 6.35 6.79
CA GLY A 444 -8.34 7.69 7.35
C GLY A 444 -9.12 8.65 6.43
N PHE A 445 -9.15 9.93 6.80
CA PHE A 445 -9.78 10.97 5.99
C PHE A 445 -8.99 11.28 4.73
N THR A 446 -9.71 11.59 3.64
CA THR A 446 -9.11 12.28 2.48
C THR A 446 -8.68 13.70 2.87
N LEU A 447 -7.88 14.35 2.05
CA LEU A 447 -7.46 15.74 2.27
C LEU A 447 -8.67 16.69 2.44
N ARG A 448 -9.69 16.52 1.59
CA ARG A 448 -10.93 17.31 1.68
C ARG A 448 -11.67 17.01 2.97
N ASP A 449 -11.75 15.75 3.39
CA ASP A 449 -12.42 15.38 4.63
C ASP A 449 -11.68 15.90 5.86
N CYS A 450 -10.34 15.96 5.84
CA CYS A 450 -9.54 16.56 6.90
C CYS A 450 -9.89 18.03 7.20
N VAL A 451 -10.38 18.77 6.20
CA VAL A 451 -10.73 20.18 6.35
C VAL A 451 -12.25 20.43 6.40
N CYS A 452 -13.05 19.37 6.28
CA CYS A 452 -14.51 19.46 6.25
C CYS A 452 -15.22 18.74 7.41
N PHE A 453 -14.55 17.77 8.04
CA PHE A 453 -15.16 16.93 9.07
C PHE A 453 -14.30 16.88 10.34
N ASN A 454 -14.92 17.03 11.49
CA ASN A 454 -14.30 16.80 12.79
C ASN A 454 -14.57 15.37 13.29
N GLN A 455 -15.66 14.77 12.85
CA GLN A 455 -16.07 13.43 13.26
C GLN A 455 -16.10 12.48 12.07
N LYS A 456 -15.81 11.20 12.32
CA LYS A 456 -15.97 10.14 11.32
C LYS A 456 -17.45 9.81 11.10
N HIS A 457 -17.77 9.44 9.88
CA HIS A 457 -19.10 9.06 9.42
C HIS A 457 -19.04 7.72 8.68
N ASN A 458 -18.87 6.62 9.45
CA ASN A 458 -18.68 5.26 8.94
C ASN A 458 -19.95 4.41 9.03
N GLU A 459 -21.12 5.00 9.22
CA GLU A 459 -22.39 4.29 9.42
C GLU A 459 -22.70 3.33 8.28
N ALA A 460 -22.32 3.68 7.04
CA ALA A 460 -22.50 2.83 5.86
C ALA A 460 -21.74 1.49 5.94
N ASN A 461 -20.70 1.39 6.79
CA ASN A 461 -19.93 0.15 6.97
C ASN A 461 -20.67 -0.89 7.84
N GLY A 462 -21.77 -0.49 8.50
CA GLY A 462 -22.58 -1.39 9.34
C GLY A 462 -21.92 -1.81 10.66
N GLU A 463 -21.01 -0.98 11.19
CA GLU A 463 -20.28 -1.22 12.44
C GLU A 463 -20.63 -0.17 13.51
N GLU A 464 -21.79 0.46 13.37
CA GLU A 464 -22.30 1.50 14.31
C GLU A 464 -21.31 2.65 14.52
N ASN A 465 -20.54 3.00 13.47
CA ASN A 465 -19.51 4.04 13.49
C ASN A 465 -18.40 3.80 14.53
N ARG A 466 -18.15 2.52 14.93
CA ARG A 466 -17.08 2.15 15.86
C ARG A 466 -15.74 1.92 15.20
N ASP A 467 -15.76 1.52 13.92
CA ASP A 467 -14.60 1.25 13.09
C ASP A 467 -13.87 2.54 12.67
N GLY A 468 -12.64 2.39 12.22
CA GLY A 468 -11.77 3.50 11.87
C GLY A 468 -11.21 4.27 13.07
N THR A 469 -10.30 5.20 12.81
CA THR A 469 -9.67 5.99 13.86
C THR A 469 -10.59 7.09 14.42
N ASN A 470 -10.47 7.38 15.70
CA ASN A 470 -11.07 8.55 16.33
C ASN A 470 -10.12 9.77 16.30
N ASN A 471 -8.84 9.58 15.99
CA ASN A 471 -7.80 10.61 16.01
C ASN A 471 -7.49 11.07 14.58
N ASN A 472 -8.40 11.87 14.00
CA ASN A 472 -8.23 12.37 12.64
C ASN A 472 -7.34 13.62 12.56
N TYR A 473 -7.17 14.35 13.65
CA TYR A 473 -6.47 15.64 13.70
C TYR A 473 -6.95 16.60 12.61
N SER A 474 -8.25 16.59 12.37
CA SER A 474 -8.95 17.38 11.35
C SER A 474 -9.52 18.68 11.91
N ASN A 475 -10.01 19.55 11.03
CA ASN A 475 -10.71 20.78 11.42
C ASN A 475 -11.76 21.14 10.36
N ASN A 476 -13.04 21.11 10.71
CA ASN A 476 -14.14 21.49 9.84
C ASN A 476 -14.28 23.02 9.64
N HIS A 477 -13.43 23.81 10.29
CA HIS A 477 -13.47 25.28 10.29
C HIS A 477 -14.79 25.89 10.75
N GLY A 478 -15.51 25.18 11.65
CA GLY A 478 -16.72 25.63 12.29
C GLY A 478 -18.03 25.15 11.67
N ILE A 479 -17.96 24.40 10.54
CA ILE A 479 -19.15 23.81 9.89
C ILE A 479 -18.83 22.36 9.50
N GLU A 480 -19.54 21.40 10.09
CA GLU A 480 -19.39 19.99 9.77
C GLU A 480 -19.99 19.68 8.39
N GLY A 481 -19.25 18.93 7.57
CA GLY A 481 -19.69 18.50 6.25
C GLY A 481 -19.19 19.38 5.11
N LEU A 482 -19.54 19.01 3.88
CA LEU A 482 -19.00 19.63 2.67
C LEU A 482 -19.57 21.04 2.40
N GLU A 483 -20.83 21.23 2.71
CA GLU A 483 -21.50 22.53 2.51
C GLU A 483 -21.06 23.54 3.57
N ALA A 484 -20.66 24.73 3.13
CA ALA A 484 -20.22 25.79 4.01
C ALA A 484 -20.36 27.15 3.33
N ASN A 485 -20.34 28.24 4.13
CA ASN A 485 -20.27 29.58 3.59
C ASN A 485 -18.89 29.91 2.99
N PHE A 486 -18.83 30.98 2.20
CA PHE A 486 -17.63 31.37 1.49
C PHE A 486 -16.39 31.51 2.39
N ALA A 487 -16.54 32.13 3.57
CA ALA A 487 -15.40 32.33 4.47
C ALA A 487 -14.83 31.00 5.02
N VAL A 488 -15.66 30.00 5.27
CA VAL A 488 -15.24 28.66 5.68
C VAL A 488 -14.58 27.93 4.50
N ILE A 489 -15.15 28.03 3.30
CA ILE A 489 -14.57 27.44 2.08
C ILE A 489 -13.15 27.97 1.83
N GLU A 490 -12.93 29.27 1.97
CA GLU A 490 -11.61 29.88 1.79
C GLU A 490 -10.60 29.41 2.85
N ARG A 491 -11.00 29.28 4.11
CA ARG A 491 -10.14 28.70 5.17
C ARG A 491 -9.79 27.24 4.88
N ARG A 492 -10.76 26.44 4.43
CA ARG A 492 -10.54 25.03 4.03
C ARG A 492 -9.55 24.94 2.87
N ARG A 493 -9.72 25.80 1.87
CA ARG A 493 -8.79 25.88 0.73
C ARG A 493 -7.36 26.21 1.18
N ALA A 494 -7.20 27.24 2.00
CA ALA A 494 -5.90 27.63 2.54
C ALA A 494 -5.22 26.48 3.30
N SER A 495 -5.97 25.78 4.16
CA SER A 495 -5.47 24.64 4.93
C SER A 495 -5.08 23.46 4.03
N ALA A 496 -5.88 23.13 3.02
CA ALA A 496 -5.55 22.06 2.06
C ALA A 496 -4.29 22.40 1.26
N HIS A 497 -4.15 23.63 0.80
CA HIS A 497 -2.93 24.12 0.11
C HIS A 497 -1.71 24.04 1.04
N ALA A 498 -1.83 24.41 2.31
CA ALA A 498 -0.75 24.35 3.27
C ALA A 498 -0.30 22.91 3.55
N LEU A 499 -1.24 21.97 3.69
CA LEU A 499 -0.95 20.55 3.86
C LEU A 499 -0.25 19.94 2.64
N LEU A 500 -0.74 20.22 1.41
CA LEU A 500 -0.09 19.75 0.17
C LEU A 500 1.31 20.35 0.00
N THR A 501 1.48 21.62 0.32
CA THR A 501 2.80 22.28 0.25
C THR A 501 3.76 21.66 1.25
N THR A 502 3.31 21.40 2.48
CA THR A 502 4.11 20.72 3.50
C THR A 502 4.53 19.33 3.04
N LEU A 503 3.60 18.54 2.52
CA LEU A 503 3.88 17.20 2.01
C LEU A 503 4.92 17.20 0.90
N LEU A 504 4.71 18.06 -0.10
CA LEU A 504 5.49 18.02 -1.35
C LEU A 504 6.82 18.77 -1.25
N LEU A 505 6.97 19.68 -0.29
CA LEU A 505 8.21 20.46 -0.10
C LEU A 505 8.98 20.10 1.17
N ALA A 506 8.53 19.11 1.96
CA ALA A 506 9.34 18.53 3.03
C ALA A 506 10.46 17.64 2.47
N GLN A 507 11.53 17.47 3.23
CA GLN A 507 12.55 16.47 2.96
C GLN A 507 11.98 15.06 3.22
N GLY A 508 12.38 14.09 2.43
CA GLY A 508 11.86 12.73 2.45
C GLY A 508 11.14 12.36 1.15
N THR A 509 10.52 11.20 1.11
CA THR A 509 9.76 10.70 -0.06
C THR A 509 8.28 11.02 0.12
N PRO A 510 7.67 11.90 -0.69
CA PRO A 510 6.26 12.21 -0.56
C PRO A 510 5.39 11.12 -1.19
N MET A 511 4.29 10.79 -0.52
CA MET A 511 3.19 9.97 -1.03
C MET A 511 1.91 10.78 -1.06
N LEU A 512 1.29 10.89 -2.21
CA LEU A 512 0.01 11.56 -2.45
C LEU A 512 -1.09 10.52 -2.63
N LEU A 513 -2.19 10.64 -1.89
CA LEU A 513 -3.38 9.83 -2.11
C LEU A 513 -4.10 10.30 -3.37
N ALA A 514 -4.42 9.36 -4.28
CA ALA A 514 -5.18 9.65 -5.49
C ALA A 514 -6.56 10.25 -5.16
N GLY A 515 -6.86 11.37 -5.78
CA GLY A 515 -8.07 12.15 -5.54
C GLY A 515 -7.89 13.35 -4.62
N ASP A 516 -6.85 13.40 -3.79
CA ASP A 516 -6.57 14.56 -2.96
C ASP A 516 -6.29 15.80 -3.81
N GLU A 517 -5.56 15.65 -4.91
CA GLU A 517 -5.30 16.70 -5.89
C GLU A 517 -6.56 17.13 -6.66
N GLN A 518 -7.60 16.31 -6.63
CA GLN A 518 -8.90 16.60 -7.26
C GLN A 518 -9.94 17.16 -6.28
N GLY A 519 -9.64 17.12 -4.98
CA GLY A 519 -10.59 17.49 -3.93
C GLY A 519 -11.65 16.41 -3.67
N HIS A 520 -11.31 15.14 -3.84
CA HIS A 520 -12.20 14.01 -3.56
C HIS A 520 -12.56 13.94 -2.08
N SER A 521 -13.81 13.61 -1.80
CA SER A 521 -14.34 13.39 -0.45
C SER A 521 -14.99 12.02 -0.33
N GLN A 522 -14.77 11.35 0.79
CA GLN A 522 -15.50 10.16 1.21
C GLN A 522 -16.62 10.50 2.22
N HIS A 523 -17.07 11.76 2.22
CA HIS A 523 -18.16 12.26 3.09
C HIS A 523 -17.92 11.99 4.58
N GLY A 524 -16.65 12.03 5.00
CA GLY A 524 -16.25 11.77 6.38
C GLY A 524 -16.16 10.28 6.76
N ASN A 525 -16.30 9.37 5.80
CA ASN A 525 -15.97 7.96 6.04
C ASN A 525 -14.44 7.80 6.03
N ASN A 526 -13.87 7.45 7.18
CA ASN A 526 -12.41 7.29 7.33
C ASN A 526 -11.95 5.82 7.35
N ASN A 527 -12.84 4.90 6.96
CA ASN A 527 -12.55 3.46 6.91
C ASN A 527 -13.33 2.78 5.78
N ALA A 528 -13.20 3.28 4.56
CA ALA A 528 -14.03 2.92 3.42
C ALA A 528 -13.70 1.55 2.79
N TYR A 529 -13.15 0.61 3.57
CA TYR A 529 -12.64 -0.69 3.09
C TYR A 529 -13.71 -1.57 2.41
N CYS A 530 -14.98 -1.37 2.74
CA CYS A 530 -16.12 -2.12 2.23
C CYS A 530 -17.07 -1.28 1.36
N GLN A 531 -16.63 -0.12 0.87
CA GLN A 531 -17.43 0.80 0.06
C GLN A 531 -16.99 0.75 -1.42
N ASP A 532 -17.45 -0.27 -2.15
CA ASP A 532 -17.25 -0.36 -3.60
C ASP A 532 -18.37 0.39 -4.33
N ASN A 533 -18.37 1.70 -4.23
CA ASN A 533 -19.41 2.58 -4.77
C ASN A 533 -18.89 4.01 -4.95
N ALA A 534 -19.78 4.94 -5.31
CA ALA A 534 -19.47 6.34 -5.57
C ALA A 534 -18.82 7.08 -4.37
N LEU A 535 -18.84 6.52 -3.18
CA LEU A 535 -18.15 7.10 -2.02
C LEU A 535 -16.63 7.09 -2.22
N THR A 536 -16.10 6.04 -2.84
CA THR A 536 -14.65 5.82 -3.01
C THR A 536 -14.17 6.04 -4.44
N TRP A 537 -15.05 5.87 -5.45
CA TRP A 537 -14.67 6.07 -6.84
C TRP A 537 -14.45 7.55 -7.14
N LEU A 538 -13.32 7.88 -7.77
CA LEU A 538 -13.01 9.28 -8.11
C LEU A 538 -13.99 9.82 -9.15
N ASP A 539 -14.68 10.91 -8.80
CA ASP A 539 -15.58 11.61 -9.73
C ASP A 539 -14.81 12.66 -10.52
N TRP A 540 -14.37 12.27 -11.70
CA TRP A 540 -13.61 13.14 -12.61
C TRP A 540 -14.41 14.33 -13.13
N HIS A 541 -15.75 14.31 -13.08
CA HIS A 541 -16.58 15.44 -13.46
C HIS A 541 -16.59 16.55 -12.39
N GLN A 542 -16.39 16.17 -11.12
CA GLN A 542 -16.32 17.10 -10.01
C GLN A 542 -14.88 17.44 -9.59
N ALA A 543 -13.89 16.94 -10.30
CA ALA A 543 -12.50 17.23 -10.01
C ALA A 543 -12.23 18.75 -10.02
N ASN A 544 -11.46 19.20 -9.03
CA ASN A 544 -11.05 20.61 -8.92
C ASN A 544 -9.78 20.86 -9.76
N PRO A 545 -9.89 21.45 -10.97
CA PRO A 545 -8.73 21.65 -11.83
C PRO A 545 -7.70 22.61 -11.24
N GLY A 546 -8.13 23.58 -10.43
CA GLY A 546 -7.23 24.52 -9.75
C GLY A 546 -6.36 23.82 -8.71
N LEU A 547 -6.94 22.91 -7.93
CA LEU A 547 -6.19 22.12 -6.94
C LEU A 547 -5.24 21.12 -7.62
N THR A 548 -5.67 20.50 -8.72
CA THR A 548 -4.83 19.61 -9.52
C THR A 548 -3.62 20.37 -10.09
N ALA A 549 -3.84 21.55 -10.67
CA ALA A 549 -2.77 22.40 -11.19
C ALA A 549 -1.82 22.87 -10.09
N PHE A 550 -2.35 23.23 -8.91
CA PHE A 550 -1.56 23.62 -7.75
C PHE A 550 -0.67 22.46 -7.28
N THR A 551 -1.21 21.26 -7.16
CA THR A 551 -0.47 20.07 -6.75
C THR A 551 0.63 19.71 -7.77
N ALA A 552 0.31 19.72 -9.06
CA ALA A 552 1.28 19.50 -10.12
C ALA A 552 2.43 20.51 -10.06
N ALA A 553 2.11 21.80 -9.89
CA ALA A 553 3.13 22.85 -9.78
C ALA A 553 4.06 22.64 -8.58
N LEU A 554 3.55 22.16 -7.44
CA LEU A 554 4.35 21.82 -6.27
C LEU A 554 5.30 20.65 -6.54
N ILE A 555 4.84 19.60 -7.23
CA ILE A 555 5.67 18.45 -7.59
C ILE A 555 6.80 18.89 -8.53
N HIS A 556 6.49 19.74 -9.52
CA HIS A 556 7.50 20.28 -10.43
C HIS A 556 8.46 21.23 -9.70
N LEU A 557 7.96 22.05 -8.76
CA LEU A 557 8.80 22.92 -7.94
C LEU A 557 9.77 22.11 -7.07
N ARG A 558 9.30 21.02 -6.43
CA ARG A 558 10.15 20.12 -5.66
C ARG A 558 11.39 19.67 -6.44
N ARG A 559 11.24 19.29 -7.69
CA ARG A 559 12.35 18.85 -8.57
C ARG A 559 13.38 19.94 -8.85
N ARG A 560 12.97 21.21 -8.77
CA ARG A 560 13.85 22.36 -8.97
C ARG A 560 14.67 22.73 -7.74
N ILE A 561 14.34 22.18 -6.57
CA ILE A 561 14.98 22.48 -5.28
C ILE A 561 15.97 21.36 -4.94
N PRO A 562 17.29 21.53 -5.17
CA PRO A 562 18.25 20.46 -4.96
C PRO A 562 18.32 19.94 -3.53
N ALA A 563 18.01 20.78 -2.55
CA ALA A 563 17.97 20.37 -1.13
C ALA A 563 16.92 19.28 -0.86
N LEU A 564 15.88 19.16 -1.71
CA LEU A 564 14.83 18.15 -1.59
C LEU A 564 15.13 16.85 -2.35
N THR A 565 15.97 16.92 -3.42
CA THR A 565 16.20 15.79 -4.34
C THR A 565 17.55 15.09 -4.13
N ARG A 566 18.53 15.75 -3.51
CA ARG A 566 19.88 15.19 -3.29
C ARG A 566 19.95 14.01 -2.33
N ASN A 567 18.88 13.70 -1.62
CA ASN A 567 18.77 12.59 -0.67
C ASN A 567 19.90 12.58 0.39
N ARG A 568 20.23 13.76 0.93
CA ARG A 568 21.21 13.96 1.98
C ARG A 568 20.59 14.73 3.13
N TRP A 569 20.87 14.33 4.36
CA TRP A 569 20.41 15.01 5.56
C TRP A 569 20.79 16.47 5.55
N TRP A 570 19.86 17.35 5.90
CA TRP A 570 20.15 18.75 6.15
C TRP A 570 20.97 18.89 7.41
N GLN A 571 22.02 19.70 7.34
CA GLN A 571 22.87 20.01 8.47
C GLN A 571 22.89 21.52 8.68
N GLU A 572 22.70 21.93 9.93
CA GLU A 572 22.81 23.34 10.30
C GLU A 572 24.28 23.77 10.18
N GLY A 573 24.52 24.89 9.52
CA GLY A 573 25.87 25.45 9.37
C GLY A 573 26.60 25.10 8.07
N ASP A 574 26.13 24.16 7.25
CA ASP A 574 26.71 23.84 5.94
C ASP A 574 26.10 24.64 4.76
N GLY A 575 25.21 25.60 5.07
CA GLY A 575 24.53 26.44 4.08
C GLY A 575 23.33 25.78 3.38
N ASN A 576 22.96 24.55 3.76
CA ASN A 576 21.86 23.85 3.10
C ASN A 576 20.49 24.23 3.66
N VAL A 577 20.39 24.52 4.94
CA VAL A 577 19.14 24.96 5.59
C VAL A 577 19.39 26.01 6.65
N ARG A 578 18.51 27.02 6.72
CA ARG A 578 18.42 27.98 7.83
C ARG A 578 16.98 28.10 8.28
N TRP A 579 16.78 27.99 9.58
CA TRP A 579 15.48 28.14 10.22
C TRP A 579 15.37 29.51 10.84
N LEU A 580 14.47 30.32 10.34
CA LEU A 580 14.39 31.75 10.68
C LEU A 580 12.99 32.08 11.24
N ASN A 581 12.98 33.01 12.18
CA ASN A 581 11.75 33.62 12.67
C ASN A 581 11.19 34.66 11.66
N ARG A 582 10.08 35.29 11.99
CA ARG A 582 9.46 36.32 11.14
C ARG A 582 10.33 37.55 10.88
N ASN A 583 11.39 37.75 11.63
CA ASN A 583 12.33 38.86 11.50
C ASN A 583 13.63 38.45 10.76
N ALA A 584 13.63 37.32 10.07
CA ALA A 584 14.80 36.75 9.38
C ALA A 584 15.98 36.46 10.31
N GLN A 585 15.75 36.26 11.58
CA GLN A 585 16.78 35.87 12.56
C GLN A 585 16.64 34.38 12.87
N PRO A 586 17.75 33.69 13.21
CA PRO A 586 17.67 32.30 13.67
C PRO A 586 16.66 32.15 14.81
N LEU A 587 15.89 31.06 14.77
CA LEU A 587 14.93 30.74 15.83
C LEU A 587 15.65 30.53 17.16
N THR A 588 15.15 31.17 18.21
CA THR A 588 15.64 30.99 19.58
C THR A 588 15.08 29.72 20.20
N ALA A 589 15.70 29.24 21.29
CA ALA A 589 15.21 28.09 22.05
C ALA A 589 13.75 28.26 22.52
N ALA A 590 13.34 29.46 22.89
CA ALA A 590 11.97 29.77 23.28
C ALA A 590 10.99 29.71 22.09
N GLU A 591 11.39 30.21 20.93
CA GLU A 591 10.56 30.16 19.70
C GLU A 591 10.38 28.73 19.20
N TRP A 592 11.39 27.88 19.31
CA TRP A 592 11.27 26.45 18.97
C TRP A 592 10.19 25.72 19.80
N GLN A 593 9.94 26.17 21.01
CA GLN A 593 8.90 25.59 21.90
C GLN A 593 7.50 26.21 21.70
N GLN A 594 7.38 27.26 20.89
CA GLN A 594 6.08 27.87 20.61
C GLN A 594 5.21 26.92 19.79
N GLY A 595 3.91 26.94 20.02
CA GLY A 595 2.92 26.30 19.18
C GLY A 595 2.89 26.89 17.76
N ALA A 596 1.98 26.40 16.94
CA ALA A 596 1.86 26.80 15.54
C ALA A 596 1.93 28.33 15.40
N ALA A 597 2.96 28.80 14.72
CA ALA A 597 3.29 30.21 14.57
C ALA A 597 3.84 30.46 13.15
N CYS A 598 4.66 31.48 13.00
CA CYS A 598 5.28 31.80 11.72
C CYS A 598 6.73 31.38 11.75
N MET A 599 7.21 30.81 10.66
CA MET A 599 8.64 30.61 10.43
C MET A 599 9.01 30.72 8.96
N GLN A 600 10.28 30.86 8.72
CA GLN A 600 10.86 30.86 7.39
C GLN A 600 11.90 29.73 7.31
N ILE A 601 11.92 29.03 6.18
CA ILE A 601 12.88 27.97 5.89
C ILE A 601 13.65 28.36 4.65
N GLN A 602 14.91 28.75 4.83
CA GLN A 602 15.79 29.07 3.70
C GLN A 602 16.57 27.81 3.31
N LEU A 603 16.34 27.35 2.08
CA LEU A 603 17.03 26.20 1.50
C LEU A 603 18.10 26.70 0.52
N SER A 604 19.35 26.61 0.93
CA SER A 604 20.48 27.27 0.31
C SER A 604 20.28 28.81 0.22
N ASP A 605 21.11 29.50 -0.53
CA ASP A 605 20.96 30.96 -0.74
C ASP A 605 19.85 31.30 -1.75
N ARG A 606 19.21 30.30 -2.33
CA ARG A 606 18.35 30.47 -3.51
C ARG A 606 16.85 30.33 -3.23
N TRP A 607 16.45 29.58 -2.24
CA TRP A 607 15.06 29.25 -1.98
C TRP A 607 14.63 29.62 -0.56
N LEU A 608 13.43 30.19 -0.45
CA LEU A 608 12.86 30.57 0.84
C LEU A 608 11.38 30.13 0.89
N LEU A 609 11.01 29.38 1.91
CA LEU A 609 9.63 29.04 2.24
C LEU A 609 9.21 29.90 3.44
N THR A 610 8.07 30.57 3.34
CA THR A 610 7.44 31.26 4.47
C THR A 610 6.17 30.53 4.88
N LEU A 611 6.04 30.24 6.16
CA LEU A 611 4.91 29.53 6.74
C LEU A 611 4.25 30.42 7.80
N ASN A 612 2.94 30.64 7.65
CA ASN A 612 2.11 31.33 8.63
C ASN A 612 0.95 30.42 9.03
N ALA A 613 1.05 29.73 10.18
CA ALA A 613 -0.02 28.89 10.69
C ALA A 613 -1.05 29.65 11.52
N THR A 614 -0.88 30.96 11.70
CA THR A 614 -1.84 31.77 12.48
C THR A 614 -3.09 32.14 11.66
N ALA A 615 -4.14 32.56 12.35
CA ALA A 615 -5.39 32.99 11.73
C ALA A 615 -5.36 34.44 11.18
N GLU A 616 -4.19 35.11 11.26
CA GLU A 616 -4.03 36.51 10.89
C GLU A 616 -2.96 36.67 9.81
N VAL A 617 -3.04 37.76 9.05
CA VAL A 617 -1.96 38.20 8.16
C VAL A 617 -0.78 38.65 9.02
N VAL A 618 0.42 38.17 8.72
CA VAL A 618 1.62 38.46 9.50
C VAL A 618 2.69 39.05 8.59
N ASP A 619 3.29 40.17 9.04
CA ASP A 619 4.44 40.77 8.38
C ASP A 619 5.70 39.91 8.68
N MET A 620 6.36 39.46 7.62
CA MET A 620 7.60 38.71 7.67
C MET A 620 8.71 39.48 6.96
N VAL A 621 9.76 39.77 7.69
CA VAL A 621 11.00 40.33 7.11
C VAL A 621 11.73 39.20 6.38
N LEU A 622 11.93 39.32 5.08
CA LEU A 622 12.67 38.34 4.32
C LEU A 622 14.18 38.51 4.52
N PRO A 623 14.98 37.43 4.43
CA PRO A 623 16.44 37.54 4.43
C PRO A 623 16.93 38.50 3.35
N GLU A 624 18.12 39.12 3.56
CA GLU A 624 18.75 40.04 2.60
C GLU A 624 18.80 39.43 1.19
N GLY A 625 18.32 40.16 0.20
CA GLY A 625 18.30 39.79 -1.21
C GLY A 625 17.01 40.18 -1.92
N GLU A 626 16.99 39.92 -3.21
CA GLU A 626 15.82 40.11 -4.06
C GLU A 626 15.05 38.82 -4.22
N TRP A 627 13.82 38.78 -3.72
CA TRP A 627 12.98 37.57 -3.69
C TRP A 627 11.78 37.71 -4.62
N ARG A 628 11.50 36.69 -5.41
CA ARG A 628 10.27 36.57 -6.22
C ARG A 628 9.52 35.32 -5.84
N ALA A 629 8.21 35.44 -5.65
CA ALA A 629 7.35 34.28 -5.49
C ALA A 629 7.43 33.40 -6.74
N VAL A 630 7.35 32.09 -6.58
CA VAL A 630 7.36 31.15 -7.70
C VAL A 630 6.02 30.43 -7.82
N PRO A 631 5.64 29.99 -9.04
CA PRO A 631 4.43 29.20 -9.18
C PRO A 631 4.46 27.96 -8.26
N PRO A 632 3.33 27.61 -7.60
CA PRO A 632 1.98 28.18 -7.78
C PRO A 632 1.66 29.42 -6.93
N PHE A 633 2.63 30.05 -6.27
CA PHE A 633 2.44 31.15 -5.33
C PHE A 633 2.59 32.54 -5.98
N ALA A 634 3.12 32.58 -7.19
CA ALA A 634 3.29 33.83 -7.93
C ALA A 634 1.93 34.37 -8.42
N GLY A 635 1.61 35.63 -8.10
CA GLY A 635 0.50 36.36 -8.69
C GLY A 635 0.87 36.94 -10.06
N GLU A 636 -0.10 37.58 -10.76
CA GLU A 636 0.09 38.19 -12.06
C GLU A 636 1.19 39.29 -12.07
N ASP A 637 1.21 40.14 -11.05
CA ASP A 637 2.17 41.22 -10.92
C ASP A 637 3.53 40.80 -10.40
N ASN A 638 3.63 39.68 -9.74
CA ASN A 638 4.80 39.01 -9.13
C ASN A 638 6.02 39.96 -8.86
N PRO A 639 5.87 40.95 -7.97
CA PRO A 639 6.92 41.94 -7.73
C PRO A 639 8.14 41.33 -7.05
N VAL A 640 9.29 42.00 -7.18
CA VAL A 640 10.46 41.71 -6.33
C VAL A 640 10.18 42.19 -4.92
N ILE A 641 10.41 41.34 -3.93
CA ILE A 641 10.29 41.68 -2.52
C ILE A 641 11.69 41.74 -1.92
N MET A 642 12.03 42.90 -1.34
CA MET A 642 13.36 43.15 -0.80
C MET A 642 13.37 43.25 0.75
N ALA A 643 12.22 43.38 1.38
CA ALA A 643 12.18 43.62 2.81
C ALA A 643 11.06 42.85 3.53
N VAL A 644 9.81 43.23 3.32
CA VAL A 644 8.67 42.69 4.08
C VAL A 644 7.67 42.01 3.14
N TRP A 645 7.28 40.82 3.52
CA TRP A 645 6.20 40.05 2.92
C TRP A 645 5.01 39.97 3.86
N HIS A 646 3.82 40.21 3.34
CA HIS A 646 2.57 40.05 4.10
C HIS A 646 2.07 38.61 3.96
N GLY A 647 2.49 37.75 4.86
CA GLY A 647 2.14 36.32 4.88
C GLY A 647 0.65 36.13 5.17
N PRO A 648 -0.14 35.54 4.26
CA PRO A 648 -1.57 35.34 4.47
C PRO A 648 -1.81 34.38 5.64
N ALA A 649 -2.97 34.52 6.30
CA ALA A 649 -3.43 33.62 7.34
C ALA A 649 -3.48 32.17 6.83
N HIS A 650 -3.02 31.22 7.64
CA HIS A 650 -2.91 29.80 7.27
C HIS A 650 -2.23 29.56 5.91
N GLY A 651 -1.21 30.34 5.61
CA GLY A 651 -0.63 30.42 4.30
C GLY A 651 0.83 29.99 4.22
N VAL A 652 1.19 29.52 3.04
CA VAL A 652 2.58 29.23 2.64
C VAL A 652 2.90 30.02 1.38
N CYS A 653 4.13 30.50 1.26
CA CYS A 653 4.65 31.03 0.01
C CYS A 653 6.07 30.53 -0.19
N VAL A 654 6.45 30.33 -1.45
CA VAL A 654 7.81 29.95 -1.84
C VAL A 654 8.40 31.01 -2.74
N PHE A 655 9.60 31.43 -2.40
CA PHE A 655 10.35 32.43 -3.14
C PHE A 655 11.64 31.84 -3.69
N GLN A 656 12.03 32.38 -4.83
CA GLN A 656 13.36 32.17 -5.41
C GLN A 656 14.11 33.48 -5.39
N ARG A 657 15.37 33.44 -5.02
CA ARG A 657 16.28 34.61 -5.12
C ARG A 657 16.66 34.86 -6.58
N SER A 658 16.56 36.11 -6.98
CA SER A 658 16.93 36.58 -8.34
C SER A 658 18.42 36.43 -8.60
#